data_5f0aba21041f9045d3693a23be62f8db
#
_entry.id   5f0aba21041f9045d3693a23be62f8db
#
_cell.length_a   1.000
_cell.length_b   1.000
_cell.length_c   1.000
_cell.angle_alpha   90.00
_cell.angle_beta   90.00
_cell.angle_gamma   90.00
#
_symmetry.space_group_name_H-M   'P 1'
#
loop_
_entity.id
_entity.type
_entity.pdbx_description
1 polymer ?
#
loop_
_entity_poly.entity_id
_entity_poly.type
_entity_poly.pdbx_seq_one_letter_code
_entity_poly.pdbx_strand_id
1 'polypeptide(L)'
;MEFKLVSEYEPTGDQPEAIRALVEGFQSGNQSQTLLGVTGSGKTFTMANIIKELKKPTLIIAHNKTLAAQLYGEFKEFFPENAVEYFVSYYDYYQPEAYVPSTDTYIEKDSSINDEIDKLRHSATASLSERDDVVIVASVSCIYGLGSPIDYQNMVLSLRPGMIKDRDDVLRKLIEIQYDRNDMDFKRGTFRVRGDVVEIFPVASGDVAVRIEFFGDEVERILEIDVLTGEIKGSLEHMVIFPASHYVVAQDKLEEAIKNIETELEERVRYFKSEDKLLEAQRISERTNFDIEMLRETGFCSGIENYSKHLTGLETGAPPHTLMDYFPEDFLIIVDESHITLPQVRGMYAGDRSRKTTLVDYGFRLPSALDNRPLNFQEFESKISQILFVSATPSVYESEHELLRAEQVIRPTGLLDPRVSVRPVSGQIDDLVGEIHKELEKKNKVLVTTLTKKMAEDLTSYLREVGIRVKYLHSDIDTLERSEIIRDMRMDVFDVLVGINLLREGLDIPEVGLVAILDADKEGFLRSETSLIQTIGRAARNAEGQVIMYADVMTQSMQRAIYETDRRRQLQQAYNEAHGITPTTIKKKVRDLISISKKAAVNLKDMEKDMESMSRQELEALVKKVTQQMHTAAAELNFELAAQLRDKMMELKKQLQELEGR
;
A
#
# COMPACT_ATOMS: atom_id res chain seq x y z
N MET A 1 19.34 -17.03 8.00
CA MET A 1 20.18 -15.82 8.12
C MET A 1 19.81 -15.06 9.39
N GLU A 2 20.63 -14.11 9.89
CA GLU A 2 20.29 -13.35 11.10
C GLU A 2 19.77 -11.96 10.72
N PHE A 3 18.79 -11.47 11.45
CA PHE A 3 18.34 -10.09 11.32
C PHE A 3 19.35 -9.13 11.95
N LYS A 4 19.95 -8.25 11.17
CA LYS A 4 20.93 -7.26 11.60
C LYS A 4 20.28 -5.90 11.73
N LEU A 5 19.87 -5.55 12.94
CA LEU A 5 19.30 -4.23 13.23
C LEU A 5 20.41 -3.19 13.25
N VAL A 6 20.31 -2.18 12.39
CA VAL A 6 21.18 -1.01 12.35
C VAL A 6 20.39 0.21 12.83
N SER A 7 20.85 0.85 13.89
CA SER A 7 20.22 2.04 14.45
C SER A 7 21.23 2.89 15.23
N GLU A 8 21.06 4.21 15.14
CA GLU A 8 21.77 5.16 16.01
C GLU A 8 21.14 5.27 17.41
N TYR A 9 19.97 4.63 17.61
CA TYR A 9 19.19 4.67 18.84
C TYR A 9 19.29 3.36 19.60
N GLU A 10 19.25 3.45 20.91
CA GLU A 10 19.07 2.33 21.83
C GLU A 10 17.64 2.37 22.41
N PRO A 11 17.06 1.21 22.80
CA PRO A 11 15.77 1.19 23.46
C PRO A 11 15.77 1.99 24.77
N THR A 12 14.82 2.90 24.92
CA THR A 12 14.69 3.79 26.09
C THR A 12 13.25 3.84 26.60
N GLY A 13 13.05 4.39 27.80
CA GLY A 13 11.72 4.48 28.42
C GLY A 13 11.14 3.11 28.70
N ASP A 14 9.94 2.88 28.23
CA ASP A 14 9.21 1.59 28.39
C ASP A 14 9.66 0.54 27.34
N GLN A 15 10.43 0.93 26.31
CA GLN A 15 10.79 0.04 25.22
C GLN A 15 11.55 -1.22 25.67
N PRO A 16 12.59 -1.14 26.53
CA PRO A 16 13.34 -2.34 26.96
C PRO A 16 12.45 -3.38 27.65
N GLU A 17 11.53 -2.93 28.50
CA GLU A 17 10.61 -3.82 29.21
C GLU A 17 9.55 -4.39 28.29
N ALA A 18 8.97 -3.58 27.41
CA ALA A 18 7.99 -4.02 26.41
C ALA A 18 8.59 -5.04 25.45
N ILE A 19 9.82 -4.81 24.93
CA ILE A 19 10.54 -5.74 24.04
C ILE A 19 10.76 -7.07 24.77
N ARG A 20 11.31 -7.03 25.98
CA ARG A 20 11.58 -8.24 26.76
C ARG A 20 10.31 -9.04 27.02
N ALA A 21 9.24 -8.39 27.54
CA ALA A 21 8.00 -9.07 27.88
C ALA A 21 7.34 -9.72 26.66
N LEU A 22 7.29 -9.02 25.52
CA LEU A 22 6.70 -9.52 24.28
C LEU A 22 7.51 -10.66 23.68
N VAL A 23 8.85 -10.56 23.67
CA VAL A 23 9.73 -11.63 23.19
C VAL A 23 9.63 -12.89 24.04
N GLU A 24 9.72 -12.75 25.38
CA GLU A 24 9.57 -13.85 26.32
C GLU A 24 8.18 -14.50 26.18
N GLY A 25 7.12 -13.71 26.00
CA GLY A 25 5.78 -14.21 25.80
C GLY A 25 5.65 -15.05 24.52
N PHE A 26 6.17 -14.58 23.39
CA PHE A 26 6.18 -15.36 22.13
C PHE A 26 7.05 -16.62 22.22
N GLN A 27 8.21 -16.54 22.87
CA GLN A 27 9.07 -17.71 23.08
C GLN A 27 8.44 -18.73 24.02
N SER A 28 7.58 -18.30 24.93
CA SER A 28 6.79 -19.17 25.82
C SER A 28 5.56 -19.77 25.17
N GLY A 29 5.27 -19.45 23.90
CA GLY A 29 4.18 -20.00 23.13
C GLY A 29 2.89 -19.18 23.09
N ASN A 30 2.92 -17.92 23.53
CA ASN A 30 1.78 -17.01 23.33
C ASN A 30 1.51 -16.85 21.84
N GLN A 31 0.25 -17.03 21.43
CA GLN A 31 -0.16 -16.83 20.04
C GLN A 31 -0.45 -15.37 19.72
N SER A 32 -1.01 -14.62 20.66
CA SER A 32 -1.44 -13.24 20.45
C SER A 32 -1.03 -12.34 21.62
N GLN A 33 -0.45 -11.19 21.28
CA GLN A 33 -0.02 -10.20 22.25
C GLN A 33 -0.29 -8.78 21.72
N THR A 34 -0.38 -7.82 22.62
CA THR A 34 -0.64 -6.41 22.27
C THR A 34 0.50 -5.51 22.75
N LEU A 35 1.01 -4.67 21.82
CA LEU A 35 1.80 -3.50 22.15
C LEU A 35 0.89 -2.27 22.15
N LEU A 36 0.49 -1.80 23.33
CA LEU A 36 -0.19 -0.52 23.49
C LEU A 36 0.86 0.59 23.46
N GLY A 37 1.04 1.21 22.30
CA GLY A 37 2.07 2.23 22.14
C GLY A 37 1.49 3.58 21.73
N VAL A 38 1.71 4.62 22.55
CA VAL A 38 1.24 5.97 22.22
C VAL A 38 1.95 6.54 20.98
N THR A 39 1.34 7.54 20.37
CA THR A 39 1.97 8.24 19.23
C THR A 39 3.31 8.87 19.65
N GLY A 40 4.37 8.58 18.92
CA GLY A 40 5.72 9.10 19.19
C GLY A 40 6.52 8.34 20.24
N SER A 41 6.02 7.21 20.75
CA SER A 41 6.78 6.36 21.68
C SER A 41 7.84 5.47 21.00
N GLY A 42 7.90 5.45 19.66
CA GLY A 42 8.88 4.63 18.91
C GLY A 42 8.41 3.18 18.68
N LYS A 43 7.11 2.96 18.47
CA LYS A 43 6.54 1.62 18.19
C LYS A 43 7.30 0.86 17.09
N THR A 44 7.63 1.52 15.97
CA THR A 44 8.34 0.88 14.85
C THR A 44 9.70 0.34 15.28
N PHE A 45 10.42 1.10 16.10
CA PHE A 45 11.71 0.65 16.64
C PHE A 45 11.55 -0.54 17.60
N THR A 46 10.51 -0.54 18.41
CA THR A 46 10.16 -1.69 19.27
C THR A 46 9.82 -2.93 18.44
N MET A 47 9.01 -2.80 17.38
CA MET A 47 8.74 -3.89 16.43
C MET A 47 10.02 -4.43 15.79
N ALA A 48 10.93 -3.55 15.35
CA ALA A 48 12.21 -3.97 14.76
C ALA A 48 13.08 -4.76 15.75
N ASN A 49 13.13 -4.35 17.02
CA ASN A 49 13.85 -5.11 18.04
C ASN A 49 13.20 -6.48 18.33
N ILE A 50 11.86 -6.57 18.34
CA ILE A 50 11.15 -7.85 18.50
C ILE A 50 11.48 -8.80 17.33
N ILE A 51 11.48 -8.32 16.10
CA ILE A 51 11.83 -9.09 14.90
C ILE A 51 13.27 -9.61 15.01
N LYS A 52 14.22 -8.75 15.40
CA LYS A 52 15.62 -9.11 15.61
C LYS A 52 15.79 -10.24 16.63
N GLU A 53 15.08 -10.17 17.76
CA GLU A 53 15.21 -11.14 18.86
C GLU A 53 14.51 -12.47 18.54
N LEU A 54 13.33 -12.44 17.86
CA LEU A 54 12.57 -13.65 17.51
C LEU A 54 13.16 -14.38 16.29
N LYS A 55 13.85 -13.66 15.40
CA LYS A 55 14.49 -14.21 14.18
C LYS A 55 13.53 -14.96 13.26
N LYS A 56 12.28 -14.51 13.16
CA LYS A 56 11.25 -15.12 12.31
C LYS A 56 10.97 -14.25 11.10
N PRO A 57 10.68 -14.86 9.93
CA PRO A 57 10.07 -14.14 8.83
C PRO A 57 8.83 -13.40 9.32
N THR A 58 8.68 -12.16 8.93
CA THR A 58 7.65 -11.30 9.51
C THR A 58 6.79 -10.63 8.45
N LEU A 59 5.47 -10.72 8.62
CA LEU A 59 4.48 -9.97 7.83
C LEU A 59 3.92 -8.82 8.66
N ILE A 60 4.14 -7.60 8.21
CA ILE A 60 3.60 -6.39 8.83
C ILE A 60 2.42 -5.90 8.00
N ILE A 61 1.23 -5.85 8.59
CA ILE A 61 0.00 -5.44 7.90
C ILE A 61 -0.40 -4.03 8.33
N ALA A 62 -0.50 -3.12 7.37
CA ALA A 62 -0.99 -1.76 7.54
C ALA A 62 -2.32 -1.56 6.79
N HIS A 63 -3.21 -0.74 7.32
CA HIS A 63 -4.56 -0.55 6.76
C HIS A 63 -4.58 0.26 5.44
N ASN A 64 -3.52 0.98 5.08
CA ASN A 64 -3.43 1.72 3.81
C ASN A 64 -2.01 1.74 3.21
N LYS A 65 -1.92 2.09 1.91
CA LYS A 65 -0.66 2.13 1.16
C LYS A 65 0.34 3.15 1.72
N THR A 66 -0.13 4.30 2.20
CA THR A 66 0.74 5.39 2.71
C THR A 66 1.46 4.98 3.98
N LEU A 67 0.73 4.38 4.94
CA LEU A 67 1.33 3.86 6.16
C LEU A 67 2.27 2.69 5.85
N ALA A 68 1.87 1.78 4.96
CA ALA A 68 2.73 0.69 4.52
C ALA A 68 4.03 1.20 3.88
N ALA A 69 3.99 2.25 3.05
CA ALA A 69 5.17 2.86 2.45
C ALA A 69 6.08 3.52 3.49
N GLN A 70 5.50 4.19 4.50
CA GLN A 70 6.26 4.76 5.60
C GLN A 70 6.99 3.67 6.40
N LEU A 71 6.27 2.62 6.82
CA LEU A 71 6.83 1.50 7.56
C LEU A 71 7.92 0.78 6.74
N TYR A 72 7.67 0.53 5.46
CA TYR A 72 8.67 -0.05 4.55
C TYR A 72 9.98 0.75 4.55
N GLY A 73 9.88 2.08 4.42
CA GLY A 73 11.05 2.95 4.48
C GLY A 73 11.79 2.89 5.82
N GLU A 74 11.05 2.90 6.94
CA GLU A 74 11.63 2.80 8.29
C GLU A 74 12.29 1.43 8.51
N PHE A 75 11.65 0.32 8.12
CA PHE A 75 12.22 -1.02 8.26
C PHE A 75 13.42 -1.24 7.34
N LYS A 76 13.45 -0.65 6.15
CA LYS A 76 14.61 -0.71 5.25
C LYS A 76 15.83 0.03 5.81
N GLU A 77 15.62 1.12 6.57
CA GLU A 77 16.66 1.80 7.32
C GLU A 77 17.16 0.93 8.50
N PHE A 78 16.24 0.22 9.20
CA PHE A 78 16.62 -0.66 10.32
C PHE A 78 17.28 -1.96 9.90
N PHE A 79 16.95 -2.50 8.74
CA PHE A 79 17.44 -3.79 8.25
C PHE A 79 18.02 -3.67 6.83
N PRO A 80 19.11 -2.88 6.63
CA PRO A 80 19.66 -2.61 5.31
C PRO A 80 20.28 -3.85 4.62
N GLU A 81 20.69 -4.87 5.39
CA GLU A 81 21.28 -6.12 4.87
C GLU A 81 20.27 -7.26 4.72
N ASN A 82 19.06 -7.11 5.26
CA ASN A 82 18.00 -8.13 5.22
C ASN A 82 17.00 -7.84 4.11
N ALA A 83 16.20 -8.84 3.75
CA ALA A 83 15.16 -8.68 2.74
C ALA A 83 13.95 -7.94 3.34
N VAL A 84 13.90 -6.63 3.17
CA VAL A 84 12.72 -5.83 3.49
C VAL A 84 11.96 -5.55 2.21
N GLU A 85 10.73 -6.06 2.13
CA GLU A 85 9.91 -6.09 0.93
C GLU A 85 8.59 -5.33 1.11
N TYR A 86 7.98 -4.93 -0.02
CA TYR A 86 6.76 -4.15 -0.04
C TYR A 86 5.66 -4.86 -0.85
N PHE A 87 4.51 -5.11 -0.23
CA PHE A 87 3.43 -5.84 -0.86
C PHE A 87 2.08 -5.14 -0.67
N VAL A 88 1.73 -4.28 -1.61
CA VAL A 88 0.43 -3.57 -1.61
C VAL A 88 -0.31 -3.81 -2.92
N SER A 89 -1.53 -3.30 -3.07
CA SER A 89 -2.24 -3.35 -4.34
C SER A 89 -1.43 -2.60 -5.42
N TYR A 90 -1.16 -3.26 -6.54
CA TYR A 90 -0.37 -2.71 -7.66
C TYR A 90 -1.17 -1.79 -8.59
N TYR A 91 -2.45 -1.55 -8.31
CA TYR A 91 -3.26 -0.63 -9.09
C TYR A 91 -3.07 0.81 -8.62
N ASP A 92 -2.71 1.72 -9.54
CA ASP A 92 -2.78 3.17 -9.30
C ASP A 92 -4.23 3.64 -9.35
N TYR A 93 -4.97 3.13 -10.31
CA TYR A 93 -6.42 3.27 -10.43
C TYR A 93 -7.06 1.89 -10.54
N TYR A 94 -8.17 1.67 -9.84
CA TYR A 94 -8.91 0.42 -9.88
C TYR A 94 -10.41 0.66 -9.81
N GLN A 95 -11.09 0.42 -10.91
CA GLN A 95 -12.53 0.30 -10.97
C GLN A 95 -12.88 -1.18 -11.09
N PRO A 96 -13.45 -1.80 -10.05
CA PRO A 96 -13.84 -3.20 -10.13
C PRO A 96 -14.97 -3.40 -11.11
N GLU A 97 -14.95 -4.53 -11.81
CA GLU A 97 -16.08 -4.99 -12.61
C GLU A 97 -17.33 -5.07 -11.75
N ALA A 98 -18.43 -4.49 -12.20
CA ALA A 98 -19.68 -4.47 -11.47
C ALA A 98 -20.87 -4.41 -12.43
N TYR A 99 -22.03 -4.87 -11.96
CA TYR A 99 -23.28 -4.71 -12.65
C TYR A 99 -24.34 -4.12 -11.73
N VAL A 100 -25.06 -3.11 -12.23
CA VAL A 100 -26.13 -2.42 -11.51
C VAL A 100 -27.47 -2.81 -12.15
N PRO A 101 -28.21 -3.79 -11.60
CA PRO A 101 -29.43 -4.31 -12.21
C PRO A 101 -30.53 -3.26 -12.39
N SER A 102 -30.64 -2.29 -11.48
CA SER A 102 -31.66 -1.24 -11.51
C SER A 102 -31.57 -0.30 -12.72
N THR A 103 -30.37 -0.14 -13.27
CA THR A 103 -30.10 0.74 -14.43
C THR A 103 -29.61 -0.03 -15.66
N ASP A 104 -29.54 -1.37 -15.57
CA ASP A 104 -28.96 -2.26 -16.61
C ASP A 104 -27.58 -1.75 -17.05
N THR A 105 -26.77 -1.34 -16.08
CA THR A 105 -25.44 -0.75 -16.36
C THR A 105 -24.34 -1.74 -15.97
N TYR A 106 -23.61 -2.19 -16.99
CA TYR A 106 -22.38 -2.94 -16.78
C TYR A 106 -21.18 -1.99 -16.71
N ILE A 107 -20.41 -2.12 -15.65
CA ILE A 107 -19.18 -1.38 -15.43
C ILE A 107 -18.04 -2.36 -15.69
N GLU A 108 -17.30 -2.12 -16.76
CA GLU A 108 -16.13 -2.92 -17.09
C GLU A 108 -15.01 -2.67 -16.06
N LYS A 109 -14.20 -3.71 -15.83
CA LYS A 109 -12.98 -3.56 -15.02
C LYS A 109 -12.04 -2.59 -15.74
N ASP A 110 -11.75 -1.48 -15.10
CA ASP A 110 -10.73 -0.53 -15.56
C ASP A 110 -9.64 -0.39 -14.50
N SER A 111 -8.39 -0.52 -14.92
CA SER A 111 -7.27 -0.48 -13.99
C SER A 111 -5.98 -0.08 -14.69
N SER A 112 -5.20 0.75 -14.03
CA SER A 112 -3.81 1.00 -14.39
C SER A 112 -2.88 0.32 -13.40
N ILE A 113 -1.95 -0.46 -13.91
CA ILE A 113 -0.95 -1.17 -13.12
C ILE A 113 0.26 -0.27 -12.92
N ASN A 114 0.75 -0.21 -11.69
CA ASN A 114 2.01 0.43 -11.35
C ASN A 114 3.14 -0.60 -11.44
N ASP A 115 3.98 -0.47 -12.46
CA ASP A 115 5.07 -1.41 -12.74
C ASP A 115 6.09 -1.52 -11.59
N GLU A 116 6.34 -0.42 -10.85
CA GLU A 116 7.24 -0.45 -9.70
C GLU A 116 6.65 -1.24 -8.53
N ILE A 117 5.35 -1.08 -8.24
CA ILE A 117 4.68 -1.85 -7.20
C ILE A 117 4.57 -3.32 -7.61
N ASP A 118 4.31 -3.60 -8.88
CA ASP A 118 4.27 -4.97 -9.41
C ASP A 118 5.62 -5.66 -9.24
N LYS A 119 6.72 -5.00 -9.61
CA LYS A 119 8.09 -5.45 -9.35
C LYS A 119 8.33 -5.79 -7.89
N LEU A 120 7.93 -4.91 -6.96
CA LEU A 120 8.11 -5.13 -5.52
C LEU A 120 7.29 -6.32 -5.00
N ARG A 121 6.12 -6.58 -5.57
CA ARG A 121 5.31 -7.76 -5.22
C ARG A 121 6.00 -9.06 -5.67
N HIS A 122 6.56 -9.10 -6.88
CA HIS A 122 7.35 -10.23 -7.34
C HIS A 122 8.64 -10.42 -6.53
N SER A 123 9.30 -9.32 -6.15
CA SER A 123 10.45 -9.36 -5.22
C SER A 123 10.09 -9.99 -3.88
N ALA A 124 8.94 -9.63 -3.32
CA ALA A 124 8.48 -10.17 -2.03
C ALA A 124 8.26 -11.69 -2.07
N THR A 125 7.61 -12.21 -3.10
CA THR A 125 7.38 -13.66 -3.24
C THR A 125 8.66 -14.43 -3.56
N ALA A 126 9.56 -13.86 -4.35
CA ALA A 126 10.87 -14.43 -4.62
C ALA A 126 11.73 -14.49 -3.35
N SER A 127 11.79 -13.40 -2.57
CA SER A 127 12.54 -13.33 -1.31
C SER A 127 12.07 -14.39 -0.31
N LEU A 128 10.74 -14.62 -0.18
CA LEU A 128 10.21 -15.68 0.69
C LEU A 128 10.61 -17.09 0.25
N SER A 129 10.88 -17.29 -1.05
CA SER A 129 11.33 -18.59 -1.57
C SER A 129 12.83 -18.81 -1.43
N GLU A 130 13.63 -17.75 -1.27
CA GLU A 130 15.10 -17.82 -1.26
C GLU A 130 15.74 -17.54 0.10
N ARG A 131 15.00 -16.86 1.00
CA ARG A 131 15.58 -16.32 2.26
C ARG A 131 14.66 -16.57 3.45
N ASP A 132 15.26 -16.68 4.64
CA ASP A 132 14.56 -16.81 5.92
C ASP A 132 14.51 -15.49 6.70
N ASP A 133 15.31 -14.48 6.29
CA ASP A 133 15.43 -13.18 6.95
C ASP A 133 14.60 -12.10 6.24
N VAL A 134 13.32 -12.38 6.07
CA VAL A 134 12.40 -11.56 5.26
C VAL A 134 11.43 -10.80 6.16
N VAL A 135 11.29 -9.49 5.92
CA VAL A 135 10.25 -8.63 6.48
C VAL A 135 9.41 -8.09 5.33
N ILE A 136 8.14 -8.46 5.27
CA ILE A 136 7.21 -7.90 4.27
C ILE A 136 6.30 -6.89 4.93
N VAL A 137 6.30 -5.66 4.42
CA VAL A 137 5.32 -4.65 4.78
C VAL A 137 4.21 -4.64 3.74
N ALA A 138 3.01 -5.00 4.16
CA ALA A 138 1.86 -5.18 3.28
C ALA A 138 0.67 -4.29 3.67
N SER A 139 -0.18 -3.98 2.69
CA SER A 139 -1.54 -3.53 2.97
C SER A 139 -2.48 -4.73 3.11
N VAL A 140 -3.75 -4.48 3.39
CA VAL A 140 -4.79 -5.53 3.46
C VAL A 140 -4.90 -6.36 2.16
N SER A 141 -4.26 -5.93 1.07
CA SER A 141 -4.17 -6.72 -0.17
C SER A 141 -3.49 -8.07 0.01
N CYS A 142 -2.73 -8.29 1.09
CA CYS A 142 -2.08 -9.57 1.40
C CYS A 142 -3.06 -10.73 1.67
N ILE A 143 -4.33 -10.44 1.98
CA ILE A 143 -5.36 -11.47 2.18
C ILE A 143 -6.12 -11.83 0.91
N TYR A 144 -5.84 -11.16 -0.22
CA TYR A 144 -6.45 -11.48 -1.51
C TYR A 144 -5.77 -12.67 -2.17
N GLY A 145 -6.55 -13.36 -3.03
CA GLY A 145 -6.07 -14.49 -3.80
C GLY A 145 -4.81 -14.19 -4.60
N LEU A 146 -3.86 -15.10 -4.49
CA LEU A 146 -2.60 -15.15 -5.23
C LEU A 146 -2.50 -16.56 -5.86
N GLY A 147 -1.59 -16.78 -6.78
CA GLY A 147 -1.35 -18.11 -7.33
C GLY A 147 -0.85 -19.10 -6.26
N SER A 148 -0.86 -20.39 -6.59
CA SER A 148 -0.35 -21.44 -5.73
C SER A 148 1.14 -21.26 -5.43
N PRO A 149 1.59 -21.18 -4.16
CA PRO A 149 3.02 -21.06 -3.84
C PRO A 149 3.83 -22.26 -4.32
N ILE A 150 3.23 -23.47 -4.29
CA ILE A 150 3.88 -24.70 -4.76
C ILE A 150 4.12 -24.63 -6.28
N ASP A 151 3.12 -24.21 -7.05
CA ASP A 151 3.27 -24.09 -8.49
C ASP A 151 4.28 -22.96 -8.84
N TYR A 152 4.23 -21.83 -8.14
CA TYR A 152 5.18 -20.73 -8.31
C TYR A 152 6.63 -21.19 -8.06
N GLN A 153 6.90 -21.95 -6.99
CA GLN A 153 8.21 -22.47 -6.65
C GLN A 153 8.69 -23.58 -7.58
N ASN A 154 7.78 -24.42 -8.08
CA ASN A 154 8.13 -25.53 -9.00
C ASN A 154 8.35 -25.05 -10.44
N MET A 155 7.78 -23.91 -10.81
CA MET A 155 7.85 -23.34 -12.15
C MET A 155 9.02 -22.36 -12.32
N VAL A 156 10.17 -22.63 -11.72
CA VAL A 156 11.37 -21.80 -11.85
C VAL A 156 12.30 -22.32 -12.96
N LEU A 157 13.09 -21.42 -13.52
CA LEU A 157 14.25 -21.74 -14.35
C LEU A 157 15.52 -21.60 -13.51
N SER A 158 16.18 -22.74 -13.22
CA SER A 158 17.42 -22.77 -12.46
C SER A 158 18.55 -23.24 -13.33
N LEU A 159 19.66 -22.46 -13.41
CA LEU A 159 20.84 -22.74 -14.23
C LEU A 159 22.13 -22.48 -13.44
N ARG A 160 23.16 -23.23 -13.83
CA ARG A 160 24.54 -23.07 -13.33
C ARG A 160 25.54 -23.18 -14.48
N PRO A 161 26.66 -22.47 -14.45
CA PRO A 161 27.75 -22.68 -15.39
C PRO A 161 28.21 -24.14 -15.39
N GLY A 162 28.51 -24.69 -16.59
CA GLY A 162 28.84 -26.11 -16.78
C GLY A 162 27.65 -27.06 -16.87
N MET A 163 26.43 -26.59 -16.73
CA MET A 163 25.23 -27.42 -16.87
C MET A 163 24.96 -27.72 -18.33
N ILE A 164 24.70 -29.01 -18.64
CA ILE A 164 24.28 -29.45 -19.96
C ILE A 164 22.77 -29.22 -20.08
N LYS A 165 22.37 -28.27 -20.89
CA LYS A 165 20.96 -27.93 -21.13
C LYS A 165 20.81 -27.21 -22.46
N ASP A 166 20.02 -27.77 -23.36
CA ASP A 166 19.74 -27.16 -24.66
C ASP A 166 19.15 -25.76 -24.51
N ARG A 167 19.67 -24.81 -25.28
CA ARG A 167 19.19 -23.43 -25.32
C ARG A 167 17.69 -23.37 -25.63
N ASP A 168 17.19 -24.14 -26.56
CA ASP A 168 15.78 -24.13 -26.95
C ASP A 168 14.86 -24.68 -25.88
N ASP A 169 15.37 -25.58 -25.01
CA ASP A 169 14.66 -26.01 -23.79
C ASP A 169 14.55 -24.85 -22.77
N VAL A 170 15.61 -24.05 -22.64
CA VAL A 170 15.59 -22.84 -21.81
C VAL A 170 14.58 -21.82 -22.35
N LEU A 171 14.52 -21.62 -23.67
CA LEU A 171 13.55 -20.72 -24.29
C LEU A 171 12.10 -21.20 -24.09
N ARG A 172 11.86 -22.52 -24.25
CA ARG A 172 10.54 -23.11 -23.97
C ARG A 172 10.14 -22.93 -22.49
N LYS A 173 11.09 -23.12 -21.57
CA LYS A 173 10.83 -22.92 -20.14
C LYS A 173 10.52 -21.46 -19.81
N LEU A 174 11.19 -20.48 -20.42
CA LEU A 174 10.89 -19.08 -20.26
C LEU A 174 9.44 -18.74 -20.69
N ILE A 175 8.99 -19.27 -21.83
CA ILE A 175 7.60 -19.08 -22.30
C ILE A 175 6.62 -19.75 -21.32
N GLU A 176 6.94 -20.98 -20.85
CA GLU A 176 6.12 -21.71 -19.87
C GLU A 176 5.93 -20.91 -18.57
N ILE A 177 6.97 -20.21 -18.12
CA ILE A 177 6.91 -19.34 -16.94
C ILE A 177 6.47 -17.90 -17.25
N GLN A 178 5.81 -17.70 -18.41
CA GLN A 178 5.13 -16.46 -18.81
C GLN A 178 6.08 -15.28 -19.12
N TYR A 179 7.32 -15.55 -19.57
CA TYR A 179 8.17 -14.52 -20.15
C TYR A 179 7.90 -14.38 -21.64
N ASP A 180 7.79 -13.14 -22.11
CA ASP A 180 7.60 -12.84 -23.52
C ASP A 180 8.94 -12.72 -24.24
N ARG A 181 9.06 -13.28 -25.44
CA ARG A 181 10.20 -13.00 -26.30
C ARG A 181 10.05 -11.63 -26.97
N ASN A 182 10.95 -10.72 -26.68
CA ASN A 182 10.96 -9.42 -27.32
C ASN A 182 12.41 -8.95 -27.58
N ASP A 183 12.85 -9.06 -28.85
CA ASP A 183 14.19 -8.69 -29.25
C ASP A 183 14.35 -7.17 -29.48
N MET A 184 13.24 -6.41 -29.53
CA MET A 184 13.21 -4.96 -29.84
C MET A 184 13.03 -4.12 -28.56
N ASP A 185 12.06 -4.47 -27.71
CA ASP A 185 11.71 -3.76 -26.48
C ASP A 185 12.03 -4.66 -25.27
N PHE A 186 13.24 -4.48 -24.72
CA PHE A 186 13.74 -5.29 -23.63
C PHE A 186 13.32 -4.69 -22.28
N LYS A 187 12.16 -5.15 -21.80
CA LYS A 187 11.54 -4.72 -20.55
C LYS A 187 11.39 -5.88 -19.56
N ARG A 188 10.98 -5.59 -18.33
CA ARG A 188 10.72 -6.61 -17.30
C ARG A 188 9.75 -7.69 -17.81
N GLY A 189 10.03 -8.94 -17.47
CA GLY A 189 9.22 -10.07 -17.93
C GLY A 189 9.45 -10.45 -19.39
N THR A 190 10.50 -9.92 -20.04
CA THR A 190 10.87 -10.31 -21.40
C THR A 190 12.25 -10.96 -21.46
N PHE A 191 12.48 -11.72 -22.53
CA PHE A 191 13.79 -12.23 -22.88
C PHE A 191 14.09 -11.96 -24.37
N ARG A 192 15.36 -11.87 -24.70
CA ARG A 192 15.82 -11.76 -26.10
C ARG A 192 16.93 -12.74 -26.40
N VAL A 193 17.08 -13.11 -27.68
CA VAL A 193 18.02 -14.13 -28.13
C VAL A 193 18.89 -13.61 -29.26
N ARG A 194 20.20 -13.72 -29.11
CA ARG A 194 21.18 -13.34 -30.15
C ARG A 194 22.22 -14.44 -30.29
N GLY A 195 22.02 -15.32 -31.27
CA GLY A 195 22.90 -16.49 -31.44
C GLY A 195 22.84 -17.42 -30.24
N ASP A 196 23.99 -17.68 -29.63
CA ASP A 196 24.12 -18.55 -28.45
C ASP A 196 23.99 -17.78 -27.13
N VAL A 197 23.48 -16.56 -27.18
CA VAL A 197 23.27 -15.70 -26.01
C VAL A 197 21.78 -15.50 -25.77
N VAL A 198 21.32 -15.76 -24.55
CA VAL A 198 19.99 -15.47 -24.07
C VAL A 198 20.08 -14.41 -22.96
N GLU A 199 19.37 -13.31 -23.12
CA GLU A 199 19.27 -12.27 -22.11
C GLU A 199 17.85 -12.22 -21.55
N ILE A 200 17.72 -12.24 -20.23
CA ILE A 200 16.44 -12.29 -19.51
C ILE A 200 16.37 -11.07 -18.60
N PHE A 201 15.26 -10.33 -18.65
CA PHE A 201 15.00 -9.26 -17.69
C PHE A 201 13.99 -9.75 -16.63
N PRO A 202 14.47 -10.17 -15.44
CA PRO A 202 13.59 -10.75 -14.42
C PRO A 202 12.53 -9.75 -13.93
N VAL A 203 11.33 -10.25 -13.64
CA VAL A 203 10.20 -9.42 -13.18
C VAL A 203 10.44 -8.74 -11.83
N ALA A 204 11.25 -9.34 -10.98
CA ALA A 204 11.63 -8.79 -9.67
C ALA A 204 12.80 -7.79 -9.73
N SER A 205 13.48 -7.67 -10.89
CA SER A 205 14.67 -6.81 -11.04
C SER A 205 14.30 -5.38 -11.46
N GLY A 206 15.11 -4.41 -11.05
CA GLY A 206 14.94 -3.00 -11.41
C GLY A 206 15.67 -2.61 -12.69
N ASP A 207 16.99 -2.87 -12.74
CA ASP A 207 17.93 -2.37 -13.76
C ASP A 207 18.99 -3.40 -14.14
N VAL A 208 18.88 -4.62 -13.62
CA VAL A 208 19.79 -5.72 -13.86
C VAL A 208 19.09 -6.82 -14.64
N ALA A 209 19.66 -7.20 -15.79
CA ALA A 209 19.27 -8.38 -16.55
C ALA A 209 20.32 -9.48 -16.42
N VAL A 210 19.92 -10.70 -16.73
CA VAL A 210 20.80 -11.87 -16.72
C VAL A 210 21.11 -12.27 -18.16
N ARG A 211 22.39 -12.40 -18.48
CA ARG A 211 22.89 -12.92 -19.75
C ARG A 211 23.42 -14.32 -19.56
N ILE A 212 22.94 -15.27 -20.35
CA ILE A 212 23.36 -16.66 -20.38
C ILE A 212 24.08 -16.86 -21.71
N GLU A 213 25.32 -17.33 -21.66
CA GLU A 213 26.11 -17.67 -22.82
C GLU A 213 26.22 -19.19 -22.92
N PHE A 214 25.88 -19.73 -24.10
CA PHE A 214 25.93 -21.15 -24.41
C PHE A 214 27.11 -21.50 -25.29
N PHE A 215 27.70 -22.67 -25.07
CA PHE A 215 28.62 -23.29 -25.99
C PHE A 215 28.07 -24.67 -26.39
N GLY A 216 27.40 -24.75 -27.52
CA GLY A 216 26.56 -25.90 -27.86
C GLY A 216 25.41 -26.05 -26.87
N ASP A 217 25.32 -27.21 -26.23
CA ASP A 217 24.30 -27.52 -25.22
C ASP A 217 24.76 -27.25 -23.78
N GLU A 218 25.95 -26.63 -23.60
CA GLU A 218 26.48 -26.30 -22.27
C GLU A 218 26.28 -24.82 -21.95
N VAL A 219 25.83 -24.55 -20.73
CA VAL A 219 25.80 -23.19 -20.15
C VAL A 219 27.24 -22.78 -19.81
N GLU A 220 27.90 -21.98 -20.67
CA GLU A 220 29.30 -21.59 -20.46
C GLU A 220 29.43 -20.55 -19.32
N ARG A 221 28.59 -19.50 -19.35
CA ARG A 221 28.63 -18.41 -18.36
C ARG A 221 27.25 -17.84 -18.09
N ILE A 222 27.07 -17.35 -16.86
CA ILE A 222 25.90 -16.58 -16.45
C ILE A 222 26.39 -15.25 -15.87
N LEU A 223 25.92 -14.14 -16.45
CA LEU A 223 26.40 -12.79 -16.15
C LEU A 223 25.25 -11.88 -15.75
N GLU A 224 25.49 -11.01 -14.80
CA GLU A 224 24.62 -9.87 -14.54
C GLU A 224 25.03 -8.71 -15.43
N ILE A 225 24.08 -8.12 -16.12
CA ILE A 225 24.31 -6.99 -17.02
C ILE A 225 23.37 -5.83 -16.65
N ASP A 226 23.85 -4.62 -16.85
CA ASP A 226 23.01 -3.42 -16.82
C ASP A 226 22.09 -3.39 -18.05
N VAL A 227 20.80 -3.20 -17.83
CA VAL A 227 19.79 -3.27 -18.91
C VAL A 227 19.98 -2.19 -19.96
N LEU A 228 20.40 -0.99 -19.57
CA LEU A 228 20.55 0.16 -20.45
C LEU A 228 21.87 0.14 -21.22
N THR A 229 22.97 -0.12 -20.51
CA THR A 229 24.33 -0.05 -21.08
C THR A 229 24.83 -1.38 -21.62
N GLY A 230 24.27 -2.50 -21.13
CA GLY A 230 24.77 -3.85 -21.41
C GLY A 230 26.10 -4.17 -20.70
N GLU A 231 26.54 -3.31 -19.78
CA GLU A 231 27.77 -3.49 -19.02
C GLU A 231 27.66 -4.68 -18.06
N ILE A 232 28.72 -5.50 -18.01
CA ILE A 232 28.76 -6.66 -17.09
C ILE A 232 29.01 -6.14 -15.66
N LYS A 233 28.05 -6.39 -14.78
CA LYS A 233 28.14 -6.06 -13.34
C LYS A 233 28.79 -7.17 -12.52
N GLY A 234 28.58 -8.43 -12.93
CA GLY A 234 29.10 -9.59 -12.19
C GLY A 234 28.94 -10.90 -12.95
N SER A 235 29.49 -11.97 -12.38
CA SER A 235 29.31 -13.35 -12.82
C SER A 235 28.57 -14.12 -11.75
N LEU A 236 27.62 -14.97 -12.13
CA LEU A 236 26.81 -15.78 -11.24
C LEU A 236 27.22 -17.25 -11.33
N GLU A 237 27.40 -17.88 -10.18
CA GLU A 237 27.63 -19.32 -10.05
C GLU A 237 26.31 -20.12 -10.09
N HIS A 238 25.20 -19.47 -9.83
CA HIS A 238 23.86 -20.02 -9.88
C HIS A 238 22.84 -18.92 -10.13
N MET A 239 21.82 -19.22 -10.90
CA MET A 239 20.73 -18.32 -11.22
C MET A 239 19.39 -19.05 -11.09
N VAL A 240 18.41 -18.37 -10.48
CA VAL A 240 17.01 -18.77 -10.46
C VAL A 240 16.15 -17.66 -11.06
N ILE A 241 15.33 -17.98 -12.05
CA ILE A 241 14.33 -17.06 -12.61
C ILE A 241 12.94 -17.55 -12.19
N PHE A 242 12.23 -16.72 -11.45
CA PHE A 242 10.86 -16.94 -11.03
C PHE A 242 9.88 -16.58 -12.14
N PRO A 243 8.66 -17.15 -12.13
CA PRO A 243 7.62 -16.85 -13.12
C PRO A 243 7.29 -15.35 -13.22
N ALA A 244 6.94 -14.90 -14.43
CA ALA A 244 6.52 -13.53 -14.69
C ALA A 244 5.08 -13.22 -14.20
N SER A 245 4.37 -14.23 -13.74
CA SER A 245 3.02 -14.10 -13.15
C SER A 245 2.90 -14.97 -11.91
N HIS A 246 2.13 -14.53 -10.92
CA HIS A 246 1.78 -15.37 -9.78
C HIS A 246 0.76 -16.47 -10.15
N TYR A 247 0.03 -16.31 -11.24
CA TYR A 247 -0.95 -17.28 -11.77
C TYR A 247 -0.33 -18.17 -12.86
N VAL A 248 0.82 -18.76 -12.57
CA VAL A 248 1.48 -19.69 -13.47
C VAL A 248 1.04 -21.12 -13.15
N VAL A 249 0.74 -21.90 -14.18
CA VAL A 249 0.25 -23.28 -14.06
C VAL A 249 0.92 -24.16 -15.10
N ALA A 250 1.31 -25.35 -14.73
CA ALA A 250 1.88 -26.32 -15.68
C ALA A 250 0.85 -26.71 -16.76
N GLN A 251 1.34 -27.06 -17.96
CA GLN A 251 0.48 -27.29 -19.14
C GLN A 251 -0.59 -28.37 -18.93
N ASP A 252 -0.24 -29.45 -18.23
CA ASP A 252 -1.16 -30.54 -17.93
C ASP A 252 -2.29 -30.10 -17.00
N LYS A 253 -1.99 -29.30 -15.97
CA LYS A 253 -3.00 -28.71 -15.08
C LYS A 253 -3.87 -27.67 -15.81
N LEU A 254 -3.30 -26.92 -16.74
CA LEU A 254 -4.04 -25.94 -17.53
C LEU A 254 -5.09 -26.63 -18.40
N GLU A 255 -4.75 -27.75 -19.05
CA GLU A 255 -5.68 -28.54 -19.85
C GLU A 255 -6.82 -29.12 -19.00
N GLU A 256 -6.53 -29.57 -17.80
CA GLU A 256 -7.54 -30.03 -16.84
C GLU A 256 -8.44 -28.88 -16.38
N ALA A 257 -7.86 -27.73 -16.06
CA ALA A 257 -8.61 -26.52 -15.69
C ALA A 257 -9.57 -26.09 -16.80
N ILE A 258 -9.12 -26.10 -18.07
CA ILE A 258 -9.97 -25.75 -19.23
C ILE A 258 -11.16 -26.71 -19.33
N LYS A 259 -10.97 -28.03 -19.19
CA LYS A 259 -12.09 -28.98 -19.19
C LYS A 259 -13.10 -28.74 -18.07
N ASN A 260 -12.60 -28.38 -16.89
CA ASN A 260 -13.46 -28.06 -15.75
C ASN A 260 -14.23 -26.74 -15.98
N ILE A 261 -13.63 -25.74 -16.61
CA ILE A 261 -14.28 -24.49 -17.02
C ILE A 261 -15.36 -24.76 -18.06
N GLU A 262 -15.09 -25.61 -19.07
CA GLU A 262 -16.08 -26.02 -20.09
C GLU A 262 -17.28 -26.71 -19.45
N THR A 263 -17.03 -27.64 -18.52
CA THR A 263 -18.10 -28.34 -17.81
C THR A 263 -18.97 -27.38 -16.99
N GLU A 264 -18.36 -26.48 -16.25
CA GLU A 264 -19.08 -25.47 -15.46
C GLU A 264 -19.89 -24.52 -16.37
N LEU A 265 -19.31 -24.12 -17.51
CA LEU A 265 -19.99 -23.32 -18.52
C LEU A 265 -21.25 -24.02 -19.04
N GLU A 266 -21.15 -25.29 -19.43
CA GLU A 266 -22.31 -26.06 -19.92
C GLU A 266 -23.41 -26.18 -18.86
N GLU A 267 -23.05 -26.40 -17.60
CA GLU A 267 -23.99 -26.46 -16.49
C GLU A 267 -24.67 -25.10 -16.28
N ARG A 268 -23.90 -24.00 -16.31
CA ARG A 268 -24.44 -22.66 -16.10
C ARG A 268 -25.34 -22.21 -17.24
N VAL A 269 -24.99 -22.52 -18.49
CA VAL A 269 -25.83 -22.23 -19.66
C VAL A 269 -27.14 -23.03 -19.59
N ARG A 270 -27.10 -24.32 -19.20
CA ARG A 270 -28.32 -25.12 -18.98
C ARG A 270 -29.21 -24.52 -17.89
N TYR A 271 -28.61 -24.09 -16.78
CA TYR A 271 -29.33 -23.42 -15.70
C TYR A 271 -30.03 -22.15 -16.20
N PHE A 272 -29.35 -21.23 -16.87
CA PHE A 272 -29.94 -20.02 -17.37
C PHE A 272 -31.08 -20.27 -18.39
N LYS A 273 -30.89 -21.25 -19.27
CA LYS A 273 -31.97 -21.65 -20.21
C LYS A 273 -33.19 -22.23 -19.50
N SER A 274 -33.01 -22.99 -18.43
CA SER A 274 -34.12 -23.53 -17.63
C SER A 274 -34.90 -22.46 -16.87
N GLU A 275 -34.26 -21.34 -16.57
CA GLU A 275 -34.83 -20.16 -15.89
C GLU A 275 -35.37 -19.10 -16.90
N ASP A 276 -35.40 -19.41 -18.21
CA ASP A 276 -35.74 -18.50 -19.30
C ASP A 276 -34.88 -17.24 -19.39
N LYS A 277 -33.64 -17.31 -18.89
CA LYS A 277 -32.62 -16.25 -18.91
C LYS A 277 -31.70 -16.39 -20.13
N LEU A 278 -32.27 -16.14 -21.32
CA LEU A 278 -31.54 -16.39 -22.57
C LEU A 278 -30.37 -15.43 -22.81
N LEU A 279 -30.52 -14.17 -22.36
CA LEU A 279 -29.47 -13.16 -22.49
C LEU A 279 -28.26 -13.46 -21.62
N GLU A 280 -28.48 -13.90 -20.37
CA GLU A 280 -27.45 -14.33 -19.44
C GLU A 280 -26.73 -15.58 -19.95
N ALA A 281 -27.48 -16.51 -20.55
CA ALA A 281 -26.92 -17.71 -21.16
C ALA A 281 -26.00 -17.36 -22.36
N GLN A 282 -26.36 -16.39 -23.17
CA GLN A 282 -25.55 -15.94 -24.29
C GLN A 282 -24.29 -15.21 -23.79
N ARG A 283 -24.44 -14.25 -22.88
CA ARG A 283 -23.31 -13.47 -22.31
C ARG A 283 -22.23 -14.37 -21.74
N ILE A 284 -22.62 -15.31 -20.87
CA ILE A 284 -21.65 -16.20 -20.22
C ILE A 284 -20.98 -17.12 -21.24
N SER A 285 -21.74 -17.61 -22.24
CA SER A 285 -21.20 -18.48 -23.28
C SER A 285 -20.16 -17.76 -24.15
N GLU A 286 -20.48 -16.57 -24.66
CA GLU A 286 -19.56 -15.79 -25.51
C GLU A 286 -18.27 -15.44 -24.75
N ARG A 287 -18.40 -14.90 -23.54
CA ARG A 287 -17.24 -14.48 -22.74
C ARG A 287 -16.36 -15.65 -22.38
N THR A 288 -16.95 -16.72 -21.84
CA THR A 288 -16.14 -17.87 -21.36
C THR A 288 -15.47 -18.61 -22.49
N ASN A 289 -16.14 -18.80 -23.65
CA ASN A 289 -15.51 -19.41 -24.81
C ASN A 289 -14.32 -18.60 -25.34
N PHE A 290 -14.42 -17.28 -25.37
CA PHE A 290 -13.31 -16.42 -25.73
C PHE A 290 -12.14 -16.56 -24.73
N ASP A 291 -12.42 -16.56 -23.43
CA ASP A 291 -11.40 -16.72 -22.40
C ASP A 291 -10.71 -18.11 -22.51
N ILE A 292 -11.48 -19.19 -22.82
CA ILE A 292 -10.94 -20.54 -23.05
C ILE A 292 -10.01 -20.57 -24.27
N GLU A 293 -10.39 -19.92 -25.38
CA GLU A 293 -9.53 -19.84 -26.56
C GLU A 293 -8.21 -19.15 -26.25
N MET A 294 -8.25 -18.02 -25.53
CA MET A 294 -7.04 -17.33 -25.09
C MET A 294 -6.16 -18.18 -24.18
N LEU A 295 -6.77 -18.92 -23.21
CA LEU A 295 -6.04 -19.83 -22.34
C LEU A 295 -5.34 -20.96 -23.11
N ARG A 296 -5.95 -21.49 -24.19
CA ARG A 296 -5.34 -22.53 -25.03
C ARG A 296 -4.18 -22.01 -25.86
N GLU A 297 -4.34 -20.82 -26.44
CA GLU A 297 -3.33 -20.27 -27.38
C GLU A 297 -2.15 -19.63 -26.64
N THR A 298 -2.38 -18.94 -25.54
CA THR A 298 -1.35 -18.13 -24.86
C THR A 298 -1.07 -18.54 -23.41
N GLY A 299 -1.88 -19.44 -22.85
CA GLY A 299 -1.81 -19.76 -21.42
C GLY A 299 -2.34 -18.67 -20.49
N PHE A 300 -2.93 -17.62 -21.04
CA PHE A 300 -3.40 -16.44 -20.30
C PHE A 300 -4.70 -15.88 -20.90
N CYS A 301 -5.55 -15.27 -20.06
CA CYS A 301 -6.69 -14.47 -20.50
C CYS A 301 -6.90 -13.27 -19.59
N SER A 302 -7.57 -12.23 -20.11
CA SER A 302 -7.93 -11.07 -19.28
C SER A 302 -8.92 -11.46 -18.19
N GLY A 303 -8.54 -11.24 -16.91
CA GLY A 303 -9.35 -11.68 -15.77
C GLY A 303 -9.15 -13.15 -15.41
N ILE A 304 -7.98 -13.72 -15.72
CA ILE A 304 -7.59 -15.11 -15.40
C ILE A 304 -7.84 -15.45 -13.92
N GLU A 305 -7.75 -14.48 -13.04
CA GLU A 305 -8.03 -14.63 -11.62
C GLU A 305 -9.45 -15.15 -11.32
N ASN A 306 -10.43 -14.91 -12.21
CA ASN A 306 -11.79 -15.43 -12.05
C ASN A 306 -11.89 -16.95 -12.24
N TYR A 307 -10.87 -17.55 -12.82
CA TYR A 307 -10.74 -19.01 -12.99
C TYR A 307 -9.75 -19.63 -12.01
N SER A 308 -9.29 -18.86 -11.00
CA SER A 308 -8.26 -19.30 -10.02
C SER A 308 -8.58 -20.64 -9.36
N LYS A 309 -9.85 -20.91 -9.04
CA LYS A 309 -10.30 -22.20 -8.50
C LYS A 309 -9.90 -23.38 -9.40
N HIS A 310 -10.18 -23.29 -10.69
CA HIS A 310 -9.86 -24.34 -11.66
C HIS A 310 -8.36 -24.46 -11.90
N LEU A 311 -7.66 -23.33 -11.97
CA LEU A 311 -6.21 -23.26 -12.19
C LEU A 311 -5.41 -23.84 -11.01
N THR A 312 -5.89 -23.61 -9.78
CA THR A 312 -5.24 -24.12 -8.56
C THR A 312 -5.73 -25.50 -8.13
N GLY A 313 -6.81 -26.00 -8.73
CA GLY A 313 -7.41 -27.29 -8.36
C GLY A 313 -8.08 -27.30 -6.99
N LEU A 314 -8.41 -26.14 -6.41
CA LEU A 314 -9.07 -26.05 -5.12
C LEU A 314 -10.54 -26.46 -5.19
N GLU A 315 -11.06 -27.03 -4.11
CA GLU A 315 -12.47 -27.31 -3.96
C GLU A 315 -13.31 -26.02 -3.87
N THR A 316 -14.58 -26.11 -4.25
CA THR A 316 -15.51 -24.96 -4.15
C THR A 316 -15.62 -24.46 -2.72
N GLY A 317 -15.39 -23.17 -2.51
CA GLY A 317 -15.44 -22.53 -1.19
C GLY A 317 -14.18 -22.69 -0.34
N ALA A 318 -13.17 -23.42 -0.80
CA ALA A 318 -11.88 -23.48 -0.12
C ALA A 318 -11.22 -22.09 0.00
N PRO A 319 -10.42 -21.84 1.05
CA PRO A 319 -9.66 -20.61 1.15
C PRO A 319 -8.70 -20.46 -0.05
N PRO A 320 -8.64 -19.29 -0.68
CA PRO A 320 -7.66 -19.05 -1.74
C PRO A 320 -6.24 -19.01 -1.17
N HIS A 321 -5.26 -19.34 -2.00
CA HIS A 321 -3.87 -19.07 -1.68
C HIS A 321 -3.64 -17.55 -1.66
N THR A 322 -2.94 -17.07 -0.63
CA THR A 322 -2.66 -15.66 -0.39
C THR A 322 -1.18 -15.45 -0.13
N LEU A 323 -0.73 -14.22 0.09
CA LEU A 323 0.66 -13.97 0.49
C LEU A 323 1.06 -14.75 1.75
N MET A 324 0.12 -14.98 2.67
CA MET A 324 0.39 -15.72 3.91
C MET A 324 0.80 -17.17 3.66
N ASP A 325 0.37 -17.77 2.54
CA ASP A 325 0.71 -19.15 2.17
C ASP A 325 2.12 -19.28 1.56
N TYR A 326 2.78 -18.15 1.22
CA TYR A 326 4.18 -18.13 0.79
C TYR A 326 5.16 -18.06 1.97
N PHE A 327 4.69 -17.69 3.17
CA PHE A 327 5.48 -17.75 4.39
C PHE A 327 5.66 -19.19 4.88
N PRO A 328 6.75 -19.50 5.62
CA PRO A 328 6.86 -20.75 6.34
C PRO A 328 5.79 -20.84 7.45
N GLU A 329 5.53 -22.03 7.97
CA GLU A 329 4.52 -22.24 9.02
C GLU A 329 4.78 -21.40 10.28
N ASP A 330 6.05 -21.21 10.64
CA ASP A 330 6.45 -20.42 11.80
C ASP A 330 6.92 -19.02 11.41
N PHE A 331 5.97 -18.09 11.29
CA PHE A 331 6.23 -16.69 11.00
C PHE A 331 5.47 -15.77 11.96
N LEU A 332 5.91 -14.52 12.07
CA LEU A 332 5.29 -13.52 12.90
C LEU A 332 4.41 -12.60 12.06
N ILE A 333 3.18 -12.35 12.51
CA ILE A 333 2.33 -11.29 11.97
C ILE A 333 2.35 -10.10 12.92
N ILE A 334 2.62 -8.90 12.41
CA ILE A 334 2.45 -7.65 13.14
C ILE A 334 1.34 -6.86 12.46
N VAL A 335 0.30 -6.51 13.20
CA VAL A 335 -0.81 -5.70 12.69
C VAL A 335 -0.68 -4.30 13.25
N ASP A 336 -0.22 -3.37 12.42
CA ASP A 336 -0.11 -1.96 12.83
C ASP A 336 -1.46 -1.25 12.75
N GLU A 337 -1.71 -0.35 13.71
CA GLU A 337 -3.00 0.29 13.95
C GLU A 337 -4.14 -0.75 13.90
N SER A 338 -3.97 -1.82 14.69
CA SER A 338 -4.81 -3.04 14.65
C SER A 338 -6.30 -2.75 14.81
N HIS A 339 -6.66 -1.76 15.63
CA HIS A 339 -8.04 -1.31 15.85
C HIS A 339 -8.75 -0.81 14.57
N ILE A 340 -8.00 -0.50 13.49
CA ILE A 340 -8.53 -0.14 12.17
C ILE A 340 -8.28 -1.28 11.17
N THR A 341 -7.10 -1.86 11.20
CA THR A 341 -6.66 -2.87 10.22
C THR A 341 -7.50 -4.14 10.31
N LEU A 342 -7.79 -4.64 11.52
CA LEU A 342 -8.60 -5.86 11.70
C LEU A 342 -10.06 -5.71 11.26
N PRO A 343 -10.79 -4.62 11.62
CA PRO A 343 -12.11 -4.36 11.05
C PRO A 343 -12.11 -4.28 9.52
N GLN A 344 -11.06 -3.73 8.91
CA GLN A 344 -10.93 -3.68 7.46
C GLN A 344 -10.76 -5.09 6.86
N VAL A 345 -9.87 -5.92 7.42
CA VAL A 345 -9.72 -7.34 7.03
C VAL A 345 -11.08 -8.05 7.09
N ARG A 346 -11.84 -7.84 8.18
CA ARG A 346 -13.17 -8.45 8.36
C ARG A 346 -14.18 -8.00 7.32
N GLY A 347 -14.14 -6.72 6.91
CA GLY A 347 -15.10 -6.13 5.96
C GLY A 347 -14.87 -6.51 4.50
N MET A 348 -13.64 -6.88 4.11
CA MET A 348 -13.28 -7.09 2.70
C MET A 348 -14.06 -8.21 2.03
N TYR A 349 -14.25 -9.33 2.69
CA TYR A 349 -14.94 -10.51 2.13
C TYR A 349 -16.38 -10.21 1.72
N ALA A 350 -17.16 -9.56 2.59
CA ALA A 350 -18.58 -9.34 2.37
C ALA A 350 -18.84 -8.43 1.16
N GLY A 351 -18.03 -7.37 1.00
CA GLY A 351 -18.13 -6.44 -0.13
C GLY A 351 -17.82 -7.10 -1.47
N ASP A 352 -16.72 -7.88 -1.54
CA ASP A 352 -16.35 -8.61 -2.75
C ASP A 352 -17.40 -9.66 -3.13
N ARG A 353 -17.89 -10.42 -2.16
CA ARG A 353 -18.92 -11.46 -2.36
C ARG A 353 -20.20 -10.89 -2.94
N SER A 354 -20.71 -9.79 -2.38
CA SER A 354 -21.94 -9.14 -2.85
C SER A 354 -21.83 -8.71 -4.32
N ARG A 355 -20.75 -8.04 -4.67
CA ARG A 355 -20.47 -7.56 -6.04
C ARG A 355 -20.40 -8.72 -7.04
N LYS A 356 -19.64 -9.76 -6.73
CA LYS A 356 -19.45 -10.94 -7.60
C LYS A 356 -20.71 -11.79 -7.74
N THR A 357 -21.51 -11.93 -6.69
CA THR A 357 -22.80 -12.62 -6.77
C THR A 357 -23.68 -11.99 -7.85
N THR A 358 -23.76 -10.66 -7.91
CA THR A 358 -24.52 -9.96 -8.96
C THR A 358 -23.96 -10.27 -10.37
N LEU A 359 -22.64 -10.29 -10.55
CA LEU A 359 -22.02 -10.64 -11.83
C LEU A 359 -22.34 -12.09 -12.27
N VAL A 360 -22.35 -13.03 -11.33
CA VAL A 360 -22.69 -14.43 -11.58
C VAL A 360 -24.17 -14.60 -11.90
N ASP A 361 -25.07 -13.94 -11.17
CA ASP A 361 -26.52 -14.07 -11.34
C ASP A 361 -27.04 -13.51 -12.67
N TYR A 362 -26.30 -12.54 -13.23
CA TYR A 362 -26.63 -11.89 -14.51
C TYR A 362 -25.74 -12.34 -15.69
N GLY A 363 -25.01 -13.46 -15.54
CA GLY A 363 -24.28 -14.12 -16.64
C GLY A 363 -23.02 -13.41 -17.11
N PHE A 364 -22.39 -12.56 -16.29
CA PHE A 364 -21.12 -11.94 -16.62
C PHE A 364 -19.91 -12.79 -16.19
N ARG A 365 -20.08 -13.63 -15.15
CA ARG A 365 -19.02 -14.51 -14.65
C ARG A 365 -19.60 -15.88 -14.28
N LEU A 366 -18.73 -16.92 -14.35
CA LEU A 366 -19.07 -18.25 -13.85
C LEU A 366 -19.15 -18.28 -12.32
N PRO A 367 -19.87 -19.21 -11.70
CA PRO A 367 -19.92 -19.39 -10.25
C PRO A 367 -18.54 -19.51 -9.59
N SER A 368 -17.56 -20.14 -10.24
CA SER A 368 -16.17 -20.25 -9.77
C SER A 368 -15.48 -18.91 -9.51
N ALA A 369 -15.93 -17.83 -10.15
CA ALA A 369 -15.42 -16.47 -9.88
C ALA A 369 -15.66 -16.02 -8.42
N LEU A 370 -16.61 -16.64 -7.71
CA LEU A 370 -16.86 -16.40 -6.29
C LEU A 370 -15.73 -16.91 -5.39
N ASP A 371 -14.90 -17.84 -5.88
CA ASP A 371 -13.76 -18.41 -5.14
C ASP A 371 -12.49 -17.57 -5.31
N ASN A 372 -12.42 -16.69 -6.31
CA ASN A 372 -11.43 -15.62 -6.36
C ASN A 372 -11.82 -14.49 -5.39
N ARG A 373 -11.47 -14.58 -4.16
CA ARG A 373 -11.93 -13.72 -3.07
C ARG A 373 -10.85 -13.46 -2.03
N PRO A 374 -10.96 -12.42 -1.21
CA PRO A 374 -10.14 -12.32 -0.02
C PRO A 374 -10.49 -13.44 0.97
N LEU A 375 -9.59 -13.73 1.89
CA LEU A 375 -9.90 -14.57 3.04
C LEU A 375 -11.08 -13.95 3.82
N ASN A 376 -11.99 -14.80 4.31
CA ASN A 376 -12.87 -14.36 5.37
C ASN A 376 -12.10 -14.27 6.69
N PHE A 377 -12.69 -13.65 7.71
CA PHE A 377 -11.96 -13.36 8.94
C PHE A 377 -11.53 -14.63 9.70
N GLN A 378 -12.35 -15.67 9.70
CA GLN A 378 -12.02 -16.97 10.33
C GLN A 378 -10.88 -17.68 9.61
N GLU A 379 -10.86 -17.63 8.28
CA GLU A 379 -9.75 -18.15 7.48
C GLU A 379 -8.45 -17.39 7.72
N PHE A 380 -8.53 -16.06 7.86
CA PHE A 380 -7.39 -15.25 8.28
C PHE A 380 -6.87 -15.66 9.65
N GLU A 381 -7.76 -15.80 10.65
CA GLU A 381 -7.39 -16.26 11.99
C GLU A 381 -6.75 -17.66 11.99
N SER A 382 -7.24 -18.57 11.16
CA SER A 382 -6.70 -19.94 11.08
C SER A 382 -5.27 -20.02 10.53
N LYS A 383 -4.81 -18.97 9.81
CA LYS A 383 -3.45 -18.90 9.26
C LYS A 383 -2.46 -18.20 10.20
N ILE A 384 -2.90 -17.73 11.38
CA ILE A 384 -2.06 -17.06 12.35
C ILE A 384 -1.32 -18.08 13.20
N SER A 385 0.01 -18.09 13.13
CA SER A 385 0.88 -18.80 14.07
C SER A 385 1.11 -17.93 15.32
N GLN A 386 1.66 -16.72 15.12
CA GLN A 386 1.85 -15.72 16.17
C GLN A 386 1.50 -14.32 15.64
N ILE A 387 0.81 -13.52 16.44
CA ILE A 387 0.37 -12.18 16.08
C ILE A 387 0.66 -11.16 17.17
N LEU A 388 1.22 -10.02 16.75
CA LEU A 388 1.39 -8.83 17.57
C LEU A 388 0.42 -7.75 17.10
N PHE A 389 -0.51 -7.37 17.94
CA PHE A 389 -1.36 -6.21 17.72
C PHE A 389 -0.63 -4.95 18.20
N VAL A 390 -0.52 -3.95 17.32
CA VAL A 390 0.14 -2.68 17.64
C VAL A 390 -0.88 -1.57 17.51
N SER A 391 -1.16 -0.85 18.59
CA SER A 391 -2.14 0.23 18.60
C SER A 391 -1.92 1.19 19.76
N ALA A 392 -2.28 2.46 19.58
CA ALA A 392 -2.40 3.43 20.69
C ALA A 392 -3.75 3.30 21.43
N THR A 393 -4.72 2.66 20.79
CA THR A 393 -6.11 2.50 21.25
C THR A 393 -6.64 1.12 20.83
N PRO A 394 -6.14 0.02 21.43
CA PRO A 394 -6.63 -1.33 21.12
C PRO A 394 -8.16 -1.41 21.29
N SER A 395 -8.80 -2.19 20.42
CA SER A 395 -10.25 -2.40 20.46
C SER A 395 -10.64 -3.60 21.34
N VAL A 396 -11.93 -3.91 21.37
CA VAL A 396 -12.44 -5.07 22.12
C VAL A 396 -11.84 -6.37 21.63
N TYR A 397 -11.65 -6.52 20.31
CA TYR A 397 -11.11 -7.74 19.72
C TYR A 397 -9.71 -8.05 20.26
N GLU A 398 -8.79 -7.07 20.26
CA GLU A 398 -7.44 -7.26 20.81
C GLU A 398 -7.51 -7.62 22.30
N SER A 399 -8.34 -6.91 23.05
CA SER A 399 -8.49 -7.15 24.51
C SER A 399 -9.04 -8.53 24.87
N GLU A 400 -9.86 -9.12 24.00
CA GLU A 400 -10.43 -10.47 24.19
C GLU A 400 -9.45 -11.59 23.77
N HIS A 401 -8.51 -11.29 22.87
CA HIS A 401 -7.62 -12.30 22.29
C HIS A 401 -6.17 -12.21 22.80
N GLU A 402 -5.75 -11.09 23.38
CA GLU A 402 -4.39 -10.93 23.86
C GLU A 402 -4.10 -11.79 25.11
N LEU A 403 -2.99 -12.50 25.07
CA LEU A 403 -2.47 -13.25 26.22
C LEU A 403 -1.50 -12.41 27.07
N LEU A 404 -0.95 -11.35 26.47
CA LEU A 404 -0.08 -10.38 27.13
C LEU A 404 -0.30 -9.01 26.51
N ARG A 405 -0.31 -7.96 27.35
CA ARG A 405 -0.28 -6.57 26.92
C ARG A 405 0.95 -5.89 27.48
N ALA A 406 1.77 -5.30 26.61
CA ALA A 406 2.85 -4.40 26.99
C ALA A 406 2.46 -2.95 26.70
N GLU A 407 2.63 -2.08 27.68
CA GLU A 407 2.39 -0.63 27.50
C GLU A 407 3.68 0.10 27.16
N GLN A 408 3.60 1.03 26.22
CA GLN A 408 4.70 1.89 25.82
C GLN A 408 4.20 3.34 25.74
N VAL A 409 4.18 4.00 26.89
CA VAL A 409 3.63 5.34 27.08
C VAL A 409 4.72 6.40 27.02
N ILE A 410 5.92 6.08 27.46
CA ILE A 410 7.04 7.02 27.53
C ILE A 410 7.57 7.32 26.13
N ARG A 411 7.62 8.61 25.77
CA ARG A 411 8.29 9.12 24.57
C ARG A 411 9.74 9.44 24.85
N PRO A 412 10.69 8.91 24.09
CA PRO A 412 12.11 9.23 24.27
C PRO A 412 12.45 10.72 24.21
N THR A 413 11.62 11.50 23.46
CA THR A 413 11.75 12.95 23.32
C THR A 413 11.32 13.76 24.55
N GLY A 414 10.71 13.11 25.55
CA GLY A 414 10.14 13.75 26.73
C GLY A 414 8.84 14.50 26.49
N LEU A 415 8.29 14.47 25.27
CA LEU A 415 7.06 15.20 24.93
C LEU A 415 5.86 14.67 25.70
N LEU A 416 5.17 15.60 26.36
CA LEU A 416 3.96 15.32 27.13
C LEU A 416 2.73 15.20 26.21
N ASP A 417 1.73 14.43 26.63
CA ASP A 417 0.41 14.52 26.00
C ASP A 417 -0.15 15.96 26.19
N PRO A 418 -0.91 16.47 25.20
CA PRO A 418 -1.39 17.86 25.25
C PRO A 418 -2.38 18.08 26.40
N ARG A 419 -2.47 19.31 26.87
CA ARG A 419 -3.51 19.70 27.83
C ARG A 419 -4.85 19.79 27.10
N VAL A 420 -5.88 19.17 27.68
CA VAL A 420 -7.24 19.20 27.17
C VAL A 420 -8.08 20.18 28.00
N SER A 421 -8.72 21.14 27.32
CA SER A 421 -9.70 22.03 27.95
C SER A 421 -11.07 21.87 27.31
N VAL A 422 -12.12 21.92 28.12
CA VAL A 422 -13.51 21.86 27.64
C VAL A 422 -14.12 23.24 27.78
N ARG A 423 -14.72 23.73 26.71
CA ARG A 423 -15.34 25.06 26.61
C ARG A 423 -16.78 24.93 26.08
N PRO A 424 -17.68 25.89 26.40
CA PRO A 424 -19.07 25.83 25.95
C PRO A 424 -19.19 25.94 24.43
N VAL A 425 -20.24 25.34 23.86
CA VAL A 425 -20.55 25.41 22.41
C VAL A 425 -21.00 26.84 22.02
N SER A 426 -21.67 27.53 22.92
CA SER A 426 -22.08 28.93 22.67
C SER A 426 -20.85 29.82 22.51
N GLY A 427 -20.74 30.51 21.35
CA GLY A 427 -19.58 31.35 21.00
C GLY A 427 -18.34 30.58 20.58
N GLN A 428 -18.42 29.28 20.32
CA GLN A 428 -17.27 28.42 19.96
C GLN A 428 -16.48 28.95 18.75
N ILE A 429 -17.12 29.56 17.77
CA ILE A 429 -16.43 30.03 16.56
C ILE A 429 -15.60 31.28 16.85
N ASP A 430 -16.14 32.24 17.61
CA ASP A 430 -15.39 33.44 17.99
C ASP A 430 -14.21 33.11 18.90
N ASP A 431 -14.41 32.21 19.86
CA ASP A 431 -13.36 31.69 20.73
C ASP A 431 -12.29 30.96 19.93
N LEU A 432 -12.68 30.09 18.97
CA LEU A 432 -11.77 29.39 18.08
C LEU A 432 -10.92 30.37 17.25
N VAL A 433 -11.51 31.40 16.67
CA VAL A 433 -10.77 32.42 15.91
C VAL A 433 -9.73 33.12 16.80
N GLY A 434 -10.12 33.45 18.03
CA GLY A 434 -9.19 34.04 19.01
C GLY A 434 -8.00 33.10 19.33
N GLU A 435 -8.25 31.81 19.52
CA GLU A 435 -7.19 30.82 19.77
C GLU A 435 -6.31 30.57 18.52
N ILE A 436 -6.91 30.54 17.33
CA ILE A 436 -6.15 30.47 16.07
C ILE A 436 -5.15 31.60 16.00
N HIS A 437 -5.57 32.86 16.22
CA HIS A 437 -4.64 34.00 16.16
C HIS A 437 -3.48 33.88 17.16
N LYS A 438 -3.73 33.39 18.38
CA LYS A 438 -2.67 33.17 19.38
C LYS A 438 -1.65 32.12 18.91
N GLU A 439 -2.09 31.05 18.24
CA GLU A 439 -1.19 30.03 17.74
C GLU A 439 -0.42 30.50 16.48
N LEU A 440 -1.04 31.32 15.64
CA LEU A 440 -0.36 31.93 14.48
C LEU A 440 0.76 32.90 14.89
N GLU A 441 0.57 33.65 15.99
CA GLU A 441 1.63 34.49 16.57
C GLU A 441 2.86 33.66 16.99
N LYS A 442 2.65 32.42 17.44
CA LYS A 442 3.70 31.44 17.77
C LYS A 442 4.25 30.69 16.55
N LYS A 443 3.70 30.92 15.36
CA LYS A 443 3.99 30.16 14.13
C LYS A 443 3.59 28.69 14.20
N ASN A 444 2.64 28.34 15.03
CA ASN A 444 2.07 27.01 15.10
C ASN A 444 0.94 26.83 14.08
N LYS A 445 0.67 25.58 13.73
CA LYS A 445 -0.46 25.19 12.88
C LYS A 445 -1.64 24.71 13.71
N VAL A 446 -2.84 24.80 13.13
CA VAL A 446 -4.09 24.47 13.83
C VAL A 446 -4.87 23.43 13.04
N LEU A 447 -5.36 22.39 13.75
CA LEU A 447 -6.29 21.42 13.19
C LEU A 447 -7.68 21.64 13.81
N VAL A 448 -8.73 21.65 12.99
CA VAL A 448 -10.12 21.79 13.45
C VAL A 448 -10.96 20.61 12.95
N THR A 449 -11.62 19.91 13.85
CA THR A 449 -12.51 18.79 13.50
C THR A 449 -13.97 19.18 13.63
N THR A 450 -14.76 18.91 12.59
CA THR A 450 -16.20 19.10 12.52
C THR A 450 -16.95 17.77 12.41
N LEU A 451 -18.27 17.79 12.46
CA LEU A 451 -19.11 16.58 12.34
C LEU A 451 -19.58 16.30 10.92
N THR A 452 -19.73 17.34 10.09
CA THR A 452 -20.30 17.20 8.74
C THR A 452 -19.48 17.96 7.69
N LYS A 453 -19.58 17.53 6.42
CA LYS A 453 -18.97 18.21 5.26
C LYS A 453 -19.41 19.69 5.23
N LYS A 454 -20.71 19.93 5.35
CA LYS A 454 -21.27 21.28 5.30
C LYS A 454 -20.68 22.19 6.38
N MET A 455 -20.59 21.71 7.65
CA MET A 455 -19.95 22.50 8.72
C MET A 455 -18.49 22.82 8.42
N ALA A 456 -17.74 21.85 7.83
CA ALA A 456 -16.36 22.10 7.47
C ALA A 456 -16.21 23.12 6.34
N GLU A 457 -17.07 23.05 5.33
CA GLU A 457 -17.11 23.99 4.20
C GLU A 457 -17.49 25.41 4.67
N ASP A 458 -18.57 25.52 5.45
CA ASP A 458 -19.05 26.79 5.99
C ASP A 458 -17.99 27.43 6.90
N LEU A 459 -17.36 26.64 7.79
CA LEU A 459 -16.29 27.13 8.66
C LEU A 459 -15.06 27.56 7.86
N THR A 460 -14.67 26.79 6.85
CA THR A 460 -13.52 27.14 5.98
C THR A 460 -13.78 28.44 5.24
N SER A 461 -14.98 28.66 4.73
CA SER A 461 -15.38 29.89 4.06
C SER A 461 -15.33 31.08 5.02
N TYR A 462 -15.89 30.93 6.22
CA TYR A 462 -15.87 31.95 7.25
C TYR A 462 -14.43 32.31 7.69
N LEU A 463 -13.58 31.32 7.97
CA LEU A 463 -12.18 31.57 8.37
C LEU A 463 -11.40 32.29 7.27
N ARG A 464 -11.69 32.01 6.01
CA ARG A 464 -11.09 32.71 4.86
C ARG A 464 -11.56 34.17 4.77
N GLU A 465 -12.84 34.43 5.03
CA GLU A 465 -13.39 35.79 5.05
C GLU A 465 -12.76 36.68 6.14
N VAL A 466 -12.44 36.08 7.30
CA VAL A 466 -11.74 36.78 8.38
C VAL A 466 -10.20 36.85 8.20
N GLY A 467 -9.69 36.43 7.02
CA GLY A 467 -8.29 36.60 6.63
C GLY A 467 -7.35 35.45 7.09
N ILE A 468 -7.86 34.32 7.55
CA ILE A 468 -7.05 33.19 7.96
C ILE A 468 -6.75 32.29 6.75
N ARG A 469 -5.48 31.89 6.56
CA ARG A 469 -5.07 30.95 5.53
C ARG A 469 -5.51 29.54 5.91
N VAL A 470 -6.60 29.06 5.30
CA VAL A 470 -7.27 27.80 5.66
C VAL A 470 -7.49 26.91 4.44
N LYS A 471 -7.32 25.60 4.62
CA LYS A 471 -7.75 24.56 3.68
C LYS A 471 -8.73 23.61 4.34
N TYR A 472 -9.56 22.97 3.51
CA TYR A 472 -10.51 21.92 3.91
C TYR A 472 -10.03 20.55 3.42
N LEU A 473 -10.12 19.54 4.29
CA LEU A 473 -9.82 18.15 3.96
C LEU A 473 -11.09 17.31 4.04
N HIS A 474 -11.56 16.79 2.91
CA HIS A 474 -12.74 15.94 2.83
C HIS A 474 -12.41 14.49 2.43
N SER A 475 -13.42 13.59 2.51
CA SER A 475 -13.26 12.16 2.28
C SER A 475 -12.95 11.80 0.83
N ASP A 476 -13.32 12.67 -0.12
CA ASP A 476 -13.27 12.40 -1.56
C ASP A 476 -11.93 12.87 -2.18
N ILE A 477 -11.05 13.50 -1.38
CA ILE A 477 -9.69 13.87 -1.77
C ILE A 477 -8.85 12.61 -1.90
N ASP A 478 -8.18 12.46 -3.03
CA ASP A 478 -7.31 11.32 -3.27
C ASP A 478 -6.05 11.33 -2.37
N THR A 479 -5.32 10.22 -2.36
CA THR A 479 -4.15 10.05 -1.49
C THR A 479 -3.00 10.99 -1.87
N LEU A 480 -2.85 11.33 -3.15
CA LEU A 480 -1.80 12.23 -3.64
C LEU A 480 -2.10 13.68 -3.25
N GLU A 481 -3.31 14.17 -3.54
CA GLU A 481 -3.77 15.50 -3.17
C GLU A 481 -3.71 15.71 -1.65
N ARG A 482 -4.10 14.69 -0.88
CA ARG A 482 -3.97 14.72 0.59
C ARG A 482 -2.52 14.93 1.04
N SER A 483 -1.58 14.23 0.43
CA SER A 483 -0.15 14.36 0.73
C SER A 483 0.37 15.75 0.39
N GLU A 484 -0.15 16.37 -0.68
CA GLU A 484 0.16 17.75 -1.06
C GLU A 484 -0.38 18.75 -0.04
N ILE A 485 -1.62 18.57 0.41
CA ILE A 485 -2.22 19.44 1.44
C ILE A 485 -1.38 19.41 2.72
N ILE A 486 -0.93 18.23 3.15
CA ILE A 486 -0.08 18.09 4.33
C ILE A 486 1.28 18.77 4.11
N ARG A 487 1.90 18.56 2.95
CA ARG A 487 3.15 19.22 2.58
C ARG A 487 3.00 20.74 2.56
N ASP A 488 1.96 21.25 1.93
CA ASP A 488 1.68 22.69 1.84
C ASP A 488 1.51 23.32 3.21
N MET A 489 0.82 22.65 4.14
CA MET A 489 0.71 23.08 5.53
C MET A 489 2.08 23.19 6.21
N ARG A 490 2.95 22.19 6.03
CA ARG A 490 4.31 22.17 6.58
C ARG A 490 5.25 23.14 5.90
N MET A 491 5.00 23.48 4.62
CA MET A 491 5.73 24.51 3.85
C MET A 491 5.19 25.92 4.06
N ASP A 492 4.31 26.11 5.03
CA ASP A 492 3.77 27.42 5.42
C ASP A 492 2.89 28.11 4.36
N VAL A 493 2.28 27.33 3.46
CA VAL A 493 1.34 27.83 2.45
C VAL A 493 0.01 28.23 3.10
N PHE A 494 -0.43 27.48 4.12
CA PHE A 494 -1.60 27.80 4.93
C PHE A 494 -1.40 27.35 6.39
N ASP A 495 -2.31 27.79 7.29
CA ASP A 495 -2.10 27.68 8.73
C ASP A 495 -3.12 26.78 9.43
N VAL A 496 -4.34 26.73 8.90
CA VAL A 496 -5.45 26.01 9.50
C VAL A 496 -5.95 24.93 8.56
N LEU A 497 -6.08 23.71 9.06
CA LEU A 497 -6.69 22.61 8.34
C LEU A 497 -8.00 22.21 9.03
N VAL A 498 -9.12 22.33 8.29
CA VAL A 498 -10.44 21.94 8.75
C VAL A 498 -10.81 20.59 8.12
N GLY A 499 -11.39 19.68 8.88
CA GLY A 499 -11.86 18.40 8.32
C GLY A 499 -12.81 17.66 9.24
N ILE A 500 -13.53 16.67 8.68
CA ILE A 500 -14.46 15.84 9.44
C ILE A 500 -13.70 14.75 10.19
N ASN A 501 -12.85 14.04 9.49
CA ASN A 501 -12.08 12.94 10.01
C ASN A 501 -10.59 13.15 9.74
N LEU A 502 -9.98 14.00 10.57
CA LEU A 502 -8.53 14.23 10.57
C LEU A 502 -7.77 13.05 11.24
N LEU A 503 -8.51 11.99 11.62
CA LEU A 503 -7.95 10.78 12.25
C LEU A 503 -7.28 9.84 11.27
N ARG A 504 -7.61 9.94 9.96
CA ARG A 504 -6.97 9.09 8.97
C ARG A 504 -5.47 9.33 9.01
N GLU A 505 -4.73 8.25 9.15
CA GLU A 505 -3.30 8.17 9.38
C GLU A 505 -2.51 8.92 8.29
N GLY A 506 -1.28 9.29 8.62
CA GLY A 506 -0.42 10.09 7.76
C GLY A 506 -0.39 11.59 8.08
N LEU A 507 -1.22 12.09 9.01
CA LEU A 507 -1.10 13.44 9.56
C LEU A 507 -0.01 13.47 10.64
N ASP A 508 1.24 13.45 10.21
CA ASP A 508 2.40 13.65 11.08
C ASP A 508 2.93 15.08 10.91
N ILE A 509 2.31 16.02 11.61
CA ILE A 509 2.62 17.45 11.53
C ILE A 509 3.11 17.94 12.89
N PRO A 510 4.43 17.95 13.14
CA PRO A 510 4.99 18.41 14.42
C PRO A 510 4.69 19.87 14.74
N GLU A 511 4.38 20.66 13.73
CA GLU A 511 4.10 22.08 13.82
C GLU A 511 2.70 22.40 14.40
N VAL A 512 1.85 21.39 14.66
CA VAL A 512 0.50 21.56 15.21
C VAL A 512 0.58 21.91 16.69
N GLY A 513 0.20 23.15 17.03
CA GLY A 513 0.10 23.64 18.42
C GLY A 513 -1.31 23.54 18.99
N LEU A 514 -2.34 23.58 18.16
CA LEU A 514 -3.74 23.49 18.62
C LEU A 514 -4.53 22.47 17.80
N VAL A 515 -5.29 21.64 18.51
CA VAL A 515 -6.36 20.82 17.96
C VAL A 515 -7.69 21.26 18.57
N ALA A 516 -8.62 21.73 17.74
CA ALA A 516 -9.96 22.13 18.16
C ALA A 516 -11.00 21.09 17.72
N ILE A 517 -11.81 20.61 18.64
CA ILE A 517 -12.85 19.62 18.42
C ILE A 517 -14.20 20.29 18.65
N LEU A 518 -14.91 20.62 17.56
CA LEU A 518 -16.23 21.22 17.63
C LEU A 518 -17.29 20.16 17.95
N ASP A 519 -18.31 20.55 18.69
CA ASP A 519 -19.42 19.67 19.09
C ASP A 519 -18.93 18.32 19.63
N ALA A 520 -18.02 18.36 20.59
CA ALA A 520 -17.39 17.16 21.16
C ALA A 520 -18.36 16.27 21.95
N ASP A 521 -19.49 16.83 22.40
CA ASP A 521 -20.57 16.15 23.14
C ASP A 521 -21.58 15.40 22.25
N LYS A 522 -21.45 15.51 20.92
CA LYS A 522 -22.33 14.77 20.00
C LYS A 522 -21.79 13.35 19.81
N GLU A 523 -22.18 12.45 20.72
CA GLU A 523 -21.74 11.05 20.69
C GLU A 523 -21.98 10.38 19.36
N GLY A 524 -21.02 9.56 18.93
CA GLY A 524 -21.02 8.85 17.66
C GLY A 524 -19.62 8.38 17.28
N PHE A 525 -19.48 7.75 16.13
CA PHE A 525 -18.20 7.20 15.68
C PHE A 525 -17.05 8.23 15.70
N LEU A 526 -17.32 9.48 15.29
CA LEU A 526 -16.31 10.57 15.25
C LEU A 526 -15.99 11.18 16.61
N ARG A 527 -16.74 10.87 17.64
CA ARG A 527 -16.58 11.37 19.01
C ARG A 527 -16.53 10.25 20.05
N SER A 528 -16.22 9.02 19.59
CA SER A 528 -15.91 7.89 20.47
C SER A 528 -14.62 8.15 21.24
N GLU A 529 -14.42 7.46 22.36
CA GLU A 529 -13.20 7.50 23.17
C GLU A 529 -11.94 7.35 22.30
N THR A 530 -11.89 6.32 21.45
CA THR A 530 -10.79 6.05 20.52
C THR A 530 -10.54 7.22 19.57
N SER A 531 -11.61 7.75 18.96
CA SER A 531 -11.51 8.89 18.04
C SER A 531 -10.98 10.14 18.73
N LEU A 532 -11.44 10.42 19.96
CA LEU A 532 -10.98 11.56 20.74
C LEU A 532 -9.51 11.42 21.13
N ILE A 533 -9.07 10.26 21.65
CA ILE A 533 -7.66 10.01 22.00
C ILE A 533 -6.74 10.19 20.79
N GLN A 534 -7.13 9.68 19.64
CA GLN A 534 -6.34 9.82 18.42
C GLN A 534 -6.27 11.27 17.94
N THR A 535 -7.38 12.02 18.00
CA THR A 535 -7.42 13.44 17.65
C THR A 535 -6.54 14.25 18.59
N ILE A 536 -6.65 14.02 19.89
CA ILE A 536 -5.79 14.62 20.91
C ILE A 536 -4.31 14.36 20.61
N GLY A 537 -3.97 13.12 20.25
CA GLY A 537 -2.60 12.71 19.93
C GLY A 537 -1.95 13.47 18.76
N ARG A 538 -2.73 14.18 17.93
CA ARG A 538 -2.18 15.00 16.84
C ARG A 538 -1.41 16.22 17.35
N ALA A 539 -1.74 16.75 18.53
CA ALA A 539 -1.02 17.83 19.18
C ALA A 539 0.16 17.36 20.07
N ALA A 540 0.32 16.04 20.27
CA ALA A 540 1.31 15.47 21.19
C ALA A 540 2.78 15.52 20.69
N ARG A 541 3.03 16.08 19.51
CA ARG A 541 4.38 16.25 18.93
C ARG A 541 4.96 17.64 19.09
N ASN A 542 4.14 18.56 19.60
CA ASN A 542 4.54 19.91 19.94
C ASN A 542 4.63 20.04 21.46
N ALA A 543 5.72 20.62 21.96
CA ALA A 543 5.93 20.80 23.40
C ALA A 543 4.87 21.73 24.05
N GLU A 544 4.30 22.65 23.28
CA GLU A 544 3.22 23.56 23.67
C GLU A 544 1.84 23.09 23.21
N GLY A 545 1.73 21.84 22.74
CA GLY A 545 0.48 21.31 22.18
C GLY A 545 -0.68 21.37 23.15
N GLN A 546 -1.82 21.86 22.66
CA GLN A 546 -3.08 21.95 23.42
C GLN A 546 -4.28 21.46 22.61
N VAL A 547 -5.31 21.06 23.32
CA VAL A 547 -6.59 20.62 22.73
C VAL A 547 -7.74 21.36 23.37
N ILE A 548 -8.66 21.84 22.55
CA ILE A 548 -9.91 22.44 23.01
C ILE A 548 -11.06 21.58 22.50
N MET A 549 -11.89 21.12 23.43
CA MET A 549 -13.15 20.45 23.13
C MET A 549 -14.31 21.41 23.41
N TYR A 550 -15.09 21.73 22.39
CA TYR A 550 -16.30 22.52 22.57
C TYR A 550 -17.48 21.58 22.84
N ALA A 551 -18.04 21.68 24.04
CA ALA A 551 -19.10 20.81 24.53
C ALA A 551 -19.89 21.48 25.64
N ASP A 552 -21.22 21.29 25.64
CA ASP A 552 -22.10 21.75 26.73
C ASP A 552 -22.32 20.64 27.77
N VAL A 553 -22.13 19.38 27.37
CA VAL A 553 -22.30 18.22 28.25
C VAL A 553 -21.05 17.34 28.20
N MET A 554 -20.55 16.93 29.36
CA MET A 554 -19.44 15.99 29.47
C MET A 554 -19.92 14.55 29.23
N THR A 555 -19.60 13.97 28.06
CA THR A 555 -19.97 12.58 27.74
C THR A 555 -19.02 11.55 28.36
N GLN A 556 -19.41 10.27 28.40
CA GLN A 556 -18.52 9.20 28.89
C GLN A 556 -17.27 9.05 28.04
N SER A 557 -17.41 9.16 26.72
CA SER A 557 -16.29 9.10 25.78
C SER A 557 -15.27 10.22 26.03
N MET A 558 -15.76 11.46 26.27
CA MET A 558 -14.90 12.59 26.64
C MET A 558 -14.20 12.36 27.96
N GLN A 559 -14.93 11.92 29.01
CA GLN A 559 -14.36 11.66 30.33
C GLN A 559 -13.22 10.66 30.29
N ARG A 560 -13.43 9.54 29.57
CA ARG A 560 -12.40 8.50 29.41
C ARG A 560 -11.21 8.98 28.61
N ALA A 561 -11.43 9.70 27.51
CA ALA A 561 -10.35 10.22 26.68
C ALA A 561 -9.50 11.25 27.44
N ILE A 562 -10.10 12.16 28.20
CA ILE A 562 -9.41 13.14 29.03
C ILE A 562 -8.63 12.43 30.15
N TYR A 563 -9.28 11.49 30.87
CA TYR A 563 -8.64 10.75 31.95
C TYR A 563 -7.38 9.99 31.45
N GLU A 564 -7.50 9.29 30.34
CA GLU A 564 -6.36 8.55 29.77
C GLU A 564 -5.25 9.49 29.28
N THR A 565 -5.59 10.62 28.69
CA THR A 565 -4.61 11.64 28.27
C THR A 565 -3.87 12.22 29.48
N ASP A 566 -4.59 12.54 30.57
CA ASP A 566 -3.99 13.05 31.79
C ASP A 566 -3.12 11.99 32.48
N ARG A 567 -3.54 10.71 32.51
CA ARG A 567 -2.75 9.59 33.04
C ARG A 567 -1.41 9.49 32.29
N ARG A 568 -1.45 9.47 30.96
CA ARG A 568 -0.25 9.41 30.11
C ARG A 568 0.65 10.61 30.34
N ARG A 569 0.07 11.80 30.45
CA ARG A 569 0.80 13.04 30.72
C ARG A 569 1.53 12.99 32.07
N GLN A 570 0.90 12.53 33.11
CA GLN A 570 1.50 12.40 34.45
C GLN A 570 2.64 11.39 34.48
N LEU A 571 2.47 10.22 33.83
CA LEU A 571 3.52 9.20 33.70
C LEU A 571 4.75 9.78 32.99
N GLN A 572 4.55 10.45 31.85
CA GLN A 572 5.65 11.07 31.10
C GLN A 572 6.32 12.18 31.90
N GLN A 573 5.57 12.99 32.63
CA GLN A 573 6.11 14.06 33.45
C GLN A 573 6.98 13.51 34.58
N ALA A 574 6.50 12.50 35.30
CA ALA A 574 7.25 11.84 36.35
C ALA A 574 8.56 11.21 35.84
N TYR A 575 8.50 10.59 34.65
CA TYR A 575 9.69 10.04 33.99
C TYR A 575 10.69 11.14 33.62
N ASN A 576 10.22 12.24 33.06
CA ASN A 576 11.07 13.39 32.67
C ASN A 576 11.78 13.99 33.90
N GLU A 577 11.04 14.18 35.01
CA GLU A 577 11.59 14.70 36.26
C GLU A 577 12.65 13.76 36.85
N ALA A 578 12.40 12.45 36.84
CA ALA A 578 13.33 11.45 37.37
C ALA A 578 14.63 11.35 36.55
N HIS A 579 14.57 11.63 35.22
CA HIS A 579 15.71 11.50 34.31
C HIS A 579 16.28 12.85 33.83
N GLY A 580 15.76 13.98 34.34
CA GLY A 580 16.22 15.31 33.94
C GLY A 580 15.98 15.66 32.48
N ILE A 581 14.93 15.11 31.85
CA ILE A 581 14.62 15.30 30.45
C ILE A 581 13.78 16.57 30.26
N THR A 582 14.20 17.45 29.38
CA THR A 582 13.43 18.62 28.96
C THR A 582 12.70 18.29 27.65
N PRO A 583 11.35 18.40 27.58
CA PRO A 583 10.59 18.15 26.38
C PRO A 583 11.03 19.06 25.22
N THR A 584 11.28 18.49 24.06
CA THR A 584 11.68 19.24 22.86
C THR A 584 10.76 18.88 21.69
N THR A 585 10.27 19.88 20.96
CA THR A 585 9.47 19.68 19.76
C THR A 585 10.26 18.94 18.68
N ILE A 586 9.68 17.92 18.08
CA ILE A 586 10.30 17.13 17.02
C ILE A 586 10.46 17.98 15.77
N LYS A 587 11.68 18.11 15.25
CA LYS A 587 11.94 18.72 13.94
C LYS A 587 12.16 17.61 12.91
N LYS A 588 11.18 17.33 12.08
CA LYS A 588 11.32 16.40 10.95
C LYS A 588 11.57 17.20 9.66
N LYS A 589 12.56 16.79 8.87
CA LYS A 589 12.70 17.28 7.49
C LYS A 589 11.44 16.88 6.71
N VAL A 590 10.93 17.79 5.88
CA VAL A 590 9.86 17.46 4.93
C VAL A 590 10.47 16.48 3.92
N ARG A 591 10.21 15.18 4.08
CA ARG A 591 10.63 14.17 3.10
C ARG A 591 9.64 14.20 1.94
N ASP A 592 10.12 14.37 0.73
CA ASP A 592 9.32 14.15 -0.48
C ASP A 592 9.08 12.65 -0.67
N LEU A 593 8.08 12.11 0.02
CA LEU A 593 7.61 10.72 -0.19
C LEU A 593 7.08 10.51 -1.63
N ILE A 594 6.95 11.59 -2.38
CA ILE A 594 6.37 11.66 -3.72
C ILE A 594 7.45 11.72 -4.81
N SER A 595 8.74 11.81 -4.46
CA SER A 595 9.80 11.96 -5.47
C SER A 595 10.00 10.71 -6.35
N ILE A 596 9.50 9.55 -5.96
CA ILE A 596 9.60 8.32 -6.75
C ILE A 596 8.46 8.23 -7.78
N SER A 597 7.25 8.71 -7.47
CA SER A 597 6.11 8.64 -8.41
C SER A 597 5.75 9.95 -9.11
N LYS A 598 6.18 11.11 -8.58
CA LYS A 598 5.83 12.43 -9.15
C LYS A 598 6.77 12.97 -10.21
N LYS A 599 8.00 12.48 -10.35
CA LYS A 599 8.90 12.98 -11.43
C LYS A 599 8.36 12.65 -12.83
N ALA A 600 7.48 11.67 -12.96
CA ALA A 600 6.88 11.30 -14.24
C ALA A 600 5.43 11.83 -14.47
N ALA A 601 4.59 11.94 -13.45
CA ALA A 601 3.14 12.15 -13.63
C ALA A 601 2.66 13.61 -13.57
N VAL A 602 3.34 14.51 -12.86
CA VAL A 602 2.82 15.89 -12.60
C VAL A 602 3.01 16.85 -13.76
N ASN A 603 3.97 16.60 -14.67
CA ASN A 603 4.19 17.51 -15.81
C ASN A 603 3.31 17.22 -17.05
N LEU A 604 2.60 16.10 -17.11
CA LEU A 604 1.84 15.71 -18.30
C LEU A 604 0.34 16.02 -18.19
N LYS A 605 -0.29 15.83 -17.04
CA LYS A 605 -1.75 16.04 -16.87
C LYS A 605 -2.20 17.50 -16.80
N ASP A 606 -1.38 18.39 -16.26
CA ASP A 606 -1.69 19.85 -16.27
C ASP A 606 -1.51 20.48 -17.65
N MET A 607 -0.78 19.79 -18.55
CA MET A 607 -0.56 20.24 -19.92
C MET A 607 -1.63 19.79 -20.92
N GLU A 608 -2.41 18.74 -20.58
CA GLU A 608 -3.46 18.21 -21.48
C GLU A 608 -4.77 18.99 -21.49
N LYS A 609 -5.04 19.77 -20.46
CA LYS A 609 -6.36 20.45 -20.31
C LYS A 609 -6.55 21.73 -21.13
N ASP A 610 -5.49 22.35 -21.68
CA ASP A 610 -5.57 23.66 -22.32
C ASP A 610 -4.95 23.76 -23.73
N MET A 611 -4.49 22.68 -24.34
CA MET A 611 -3.72 22.75 -25.60
C MET A 611 -4.53 23.26 -26.80
N GLU A 612 -5.85 23.04 -26.85
CA GLU A 612 -6.71 23.52 -27.93
C GLU A 612 -7.03 25.03 -27.86
N SER A 613 -6.76 25.67 -26.73
CA SER A 613 -7.03 27.10 -26.48
C SER A 613 -5.79 28.00 -26.45
N MET A 614 -4.58 27.42 -26.62
CA MET A 614 -3.32 28.17 -26.52
C MET A 614 -3.05 28.99 -27.78
N SER A 615 -2.60 30.22 -27.56
CA SER A 615 -2.10 31.08 -28.62
C SER A 615 -0.74 30.58 -29.16
N ARG A 616 -0.40 30.96 -30.39
CA ARG A 616 0.88 30.60 -31.02
C ARG A 616 2.10 30.89 -30.13
N GLN A 617 2.11 32.09 -29.49
CA GLN A 617 3.23 32.51 -28.63
C GLN A 617 3.34 31.63 -27.37
N GLU A 618 2.22 31.21 -26.81
CA GLU A 618 2.18 30.29 -25.66
C GLU A 618 2.66 28.88 -26.04
N LEU A 619 2.28 28.37 -27.21
CA LEU A 619 2.76 27.11 -27.76
C LEU A 619 4.27 27.12 -28.06
N GLU A 620 4.80 28.20 -28.62
CA GLU A 620 6.25 28.38 -28.86
C GLU A 620 7.03 28.41 -27.53
N ALA A 621 6.51 29.12 -26.52
CA ALA A 621 7.10 29.17 -25.19
C ALA A 621 7.07 27.80 -24.50
N LEU A 622 5.99 27.06 -24.66
CA LEU A 622 5.80 25.71 -24.12
C LEU A 622 6.76 24.70 -24.78
N VAL A 623 6.90 24.72 -26.12
CA VAL A 623 7.88 23.91 -26.86
C VAL A 623 9.29 24.16 -26.34
N LYS A 624 9.65 25.42 -26.11
CA LYS A 624 10.98 25.79 -25.59
C LYS A 624 11.20 25.24 -24.18
N LYS A 625 10.19 25.34 -23.32
CA LYS A 625 10.22 24.83 -21.94
C LYS A 625 10.35 23.29 -21.90
N VAL A 626 9.54 22.58 -22.68
CA VAL A 626 9.58 21.12 -22.79
C VAL A 626 10.91 20.64 -23.36
N THR A 627 11.45 21.34 -24.35
CA THR A 627 12.78 21.04 -24.91
C THR A 627 13.88 21.19 -23.86
N GLN A 628 13.83 22.25 -23.05
CA GLN A 628 14.80 22.46 -21.98
C GLN A 628 14.69 21.37 -20.89
N GLN A 629 13.46 20.99 -20.50
CA GLN A 629 13.23 19.91 -19.54
C GLN A 629 13.71 18.55 -20.08
N MET A 630 13.49 18.26 -21.36
CA MET A 630 14.00 17.07 -22.04
C MET A 630 15.53 16.99 -21.98
N HIS A 631 16.22 18.10 -22.28
CA HIS A 631 17.68 18.14 -22.18
C HIS A 631 18.18 17.99 -20.74
N THR A 632 17.48 18.58 -19.76
CA THR A 632 17.81 18.40 -18.35
C THR A 632 17.61 16.96 -17.91
N ALA A 633 16.50 16.32 -18.26
CA ALA A 633 16.24 14.91 -17.97
C ALA A 633 17.30 13.99 -18.62
N ALA A 634 17.71 14.29 -19.87
CA ALA A 634 18.78 13.55 -20.55
C ALA A 634 20.14 13.73 -19.88
N ALA A 635 20.46 14.94 -19.41
CA ALA A 635 21.71 15.23 -18.69
C ALA A 635 21.73 14.56 -17.30
N GLU A 636 20.58 14.38 -16.66
CA GLU A 636 20.38 13.65 -15.41
C GLU A 636 20.25 12.12 -15.62
N LEU A 637 20.49 11.63 -16.86
CA LEU A 637 20.39 10.22 -17.26
C LEU A 637 18.99 9.60 -17.08
N ASN A 638 17.95 10.43 -16.96
CA ASN A 638 16.56 9.99 -16.92
C ASN A 638 16.01 9.90 -18.33
N PHE A 639 16.42 8.85 -19.07
CA PHE A 639 16.11 8.69 -20.48
C PHE A 639 14.63 8.42 -20.76
N GLU A 640 13.89 7.83 -19.82
CA GLU A 640 12.46 7.59 -19.95
C GLU A 640 11.68 8.91 -19.93
N LEU A 641 11.94 9.76 -18.95
CA LEU A 641 11.37 11.10 -18.90
C LEU A 641 11.80 11.94 -20.12
N ALA A 642 13.06 11.81 -20.54
CA ALA A 642 13.55 12.49 -21.75
C ALA A 642 12.83 12.02 -23.02
N ALA A 643 12.51 10.72 -23.14
CA ALA A 643 11.74 10.17 -24.24
C ALA A 643 10.28 10.67 -24.24
N GLN A 644 9.60 10.65 -23.08
CA GLN A 644 8.24 11.18 -22.94
C GLN A 644 8.17 12.67 -23.27
N LEU A 645 9.12 13.46 -22.77
CA LEU A 645 9.22 14.89 -23.08
C LEU A 645 9.54 15.16 -24.56
N ARG A 646 10.33 14.29 -25.21
CA ARG A 646 10.58 14.34 -26.65
C ARG A 646 9.29 14.12 -27.44
N ASP A 647 8.55 13.08 -27.10
CA ASP A 647 7.32 12.72 -27.81
C ASP A 647 6.27 13.84 -27.65
N LYS A 648 6.17 14.42 -26.44
CA LYS A 648 5.32 15.61 -26.19
C LYS A 648 5.77 16.85 -26.94
N MET A 649 7.08 17.11 -27.02
CA MET A 649 7.64 18.20 -27.84
C MET A 649 7.31 18.01 -29.31
N MET A 650 7.32 16.78 -29.83
CA MET A 650 6.96 16.50 -31.22
C MET A 650 5.47 16.76 -31.48
N GLU A 651 4.60 16.39 -30.55
CA GLU A 651 3.17 16.68 -30.64
C GLU A 651 2.87 18.19 -30.64
N LEU A 652 3.48 18.94 -29.73
CA LEU A 652 3.37 20.41 -29.67
C LEU A 652 3.90 21.09 -30.95
N LYS A 653 5.00 20.61 -31.51
CA LYS A 653 5.53 21.10 -32.80
C LYS A 653 4.59 20.82 -33.95
N LYS A 654 3.93 19.65 -33.97
CA LYS A 654 2.94 19.31 -35.00
C LYS A 654 1.74 20.26 -34.92
N GLN A 655 1.22 20.55 -33.74
CA GLN A 655 0.14 21.52 -33.52
C GLN A 655 0.55 22.95 -33.94
N LEU A 656 1.79 23.34 -33.65
CA LEU A 656 2.31 24.63 -34.08
C LEU A 656 2.35 24.75 -35.62
N GLN A 657 2.77 23.69 -36.33
CA GLN A 657 2.75 23.62 -37.79
C GLN A 657 1.33 23.63 -38.36
N GLU A 658 0.38 22.99 -37.73
CA GLU A 658 -1.04 23.03 -38.13
C GLU A 658 -1.64 24.43 -37.99
N LEU A 659 -1.18 25.22 -37.03
CA LEU A 659 -1.54 26.64 -36.90
C LEU A 659 -0.82 27.55 -37.92
N GLU A 660 0.36 27.16 -38.41
CA GLU A 660 1.09 27.87 -39.48
C GLU A 660 0.52 27.59 -40.89
N GLY A 661 -0.18 26.46 -41.03
CA GLY A 661 -0.83 26.11 -42.30
C GLY A 661 -2.26 26.65 -42.48
N ARG A 662 -2.79 27.32 -41.46
CA ARG A 662 -4.06 28.07 -41.51
C ARG A 662 -3.80 29.59 -41.59
#